data_28f28a585050dd5db8129d1832f3ffe0
#
_entry.id   28f28a585050dd5db8129d1832f3ffe0
#
_cell.length_a   1.000
_cell.length_b   1.000
_cell.length_c   1.000
_cell.angle_alpha   90.00
_cell.angle_beta   90.00
_cell.angle_gamma   90.00
#
_symmetry.space_group_name_H-M   'P 1'
#
loop_
_entity.id
_entity.type
_entity.pdbx_description
1 polymer ?
#
loop_
_entity_poly.entity_id
_entity_poly.type
_entity_poly.pdbx_seq_one_letter_code
_entity_poly.pdbx_strand_id
1 'polypeptide(L)'
;MELLARPLDELCAEARALRDEGHGHLVTYSPKVFIPLTKLCRDVCHYCTFAHPPRRGERAYMSIDEVLAVARVGAAAGCREALFTLGDKPELRYRVARDELEALGCETTLDYVARAAEAVLGETGLLPHLNPGVMTREDAARMRPVSASMGLMLETISDRLSARGGPHFGSPDKVPARRLETLAAAGEERVPFTTGILIGIGESRAERIEALLGIRELAERYGHVQEVIVQNFRAKPGTRMAAASEPPLEELLWTIAVARILLGPRAHLQAPPNLSYDDFPRLLDAGIDDWGGVSPVTIDHVNPEAPWPELDRLRRATESRGLELAPRLPVYPEWISGEWIDPRVMPAVLRASDSLGLAREDGWSPGEDVSIPFVPRDALPIDTRAELGEEEIARLFRARGHERDRVLAAADSLRREVCGDEVSYVVTRNIQYTNVCYFRCGFCAFSKGKLAANLRGAPYFVPHDEIVRRCQEAWERGATEVCLQGGIHPAFTGDYYLSVVRAIKEAVPGLHVHAFSALEIWQGAATLEVPLEDYLTELRDAGLSSLPGTAAEILDDEVRQVICPDKVTTAQWLQVHDVAHRVGLRSNVTMMFGHVEGPRNWARHLVRSREQQRSSGDFTEFVPLPFVHMEAPMWLRGQARSGPTFGETLLVHAIARLALHPWITNIQVSWVKLGAQGVAAALRAGVNDLGGTLMNESISRSAGAEHGQEFAPEAMEELIRSAGRIPRQRTTLYGDAPEERRLASFGAAPLAEPWNPPVKDARLVAPPRLVRPGFAT
;
A
#
# COMPACT_ATOMS: atom_id res chain seq x y z
N MET A 1 -40.92 -12.27 -5.13
CA MET A 1 -42.31 -11.73 -5.19
C MET A 1 -42.49 -10.64 -4.15
N GLU A 2 -42.01 -10.82 -2.91
CA GLU A 2 -42.18 -9.83 -1.82
C GLU A 2 -41.50 -8.47 -2.17
N LEU A 3 -40.28 -8.48 -2.70
CA LEU A 3 -39.56 -7.25 -3.08
C LEU A 3 -40.28 -6.38 -4.14
N LEU A 4 -41.09 -6.98 -5.00
CA LEU A 4 -41.85 -6.26 -6.05
C LEU A 4 -42.92 -5.34 -5.48
N ALA A 5 -43.45 -5.61 -4.28
CA ALA A 5 -44.54 -4.89 -3.65
C ALA A 5 -44.08 -3.87 -2.59
N ARG A 6 -42.81 -3.90 -2.20
CA ARG A 6 -42.27 -3.02 -1.13
C ARG A 6 -42.10 -1.58 -1.61
N PRO A 7 -42.40 -0.59 -0.76
CA PRO A 7 -42.13 0.82 -1.04
C PRO A 7 -40.62 1.09 -1.29
N LEU A 8 -40.33 2.00 -2.21
CA LEU A 8 -38.94 2.36 -2.59
C LEU A 8 -38.13 2.86 -1.40
N ASP A 9 -38.70 3.71 -0.56
CA ASP A 9 -38.03 4.32 0.60
C ASP A 9 -37.56 3.25 1.62
N GLU A 10 -38.40 2.22 1.84
CA GLU A 10 -38.07 1.11 2.73
C GLU A 10 -36.91 0.26 2.15
N LEU A 11 -36.96 -0.04 0.84
CA LEU A 11 -35.92 -0.77 0.15
C LEU A 11 -34.60 0.01 0.20
N CYS A 12 -34.59 1.29 -0.07
CA CYS A 12 -33.40 2.14 -0.01
C CYS A 12 -32.86 2.25 1.43
N ALA A 13 -33.70 2.31 2.45
CA ALA A 13 -33.24 2.35 3.84
C ALA A 13 -32.53 1.05 4.25
N GLU A 14 -33.10 -0.11 3.89
CA GLU A 14 -32.47 -1.41 4.12
C GLU A 14 -31.16 -1.56 3.31
N ALA A 15 -31.16 -1.14 2.05
CA ALA A 15 -29.99 -1.20 1.20
C ALA A 15 -28.81 -0.35 1.74
N ARG A 16 -29.10 0.86 2.25
CA ARG A 16 -28.07 1.68 2.92
C ARG A 16 -27.51 0.99 4.15
N ALA A 17 -28.37 0.44 5.01
CA ALA A 17 -27.95 -0.25 6.22
C ALA A 17 -27.02 -1.44 5.88
N LEU A 18 -27.36 -2.23 4.86
CA LEU A 18 -26.52 -3.33 4.38
C LEU A 18 -25.18 -2.83 3.79
N ARG A 19 -25.19 -1.74 2.99
CA ARG A 19 -23.95 -1.15 2.52
C ARG A 19 -23.06 -0.71 3.68
N ASP A 20 -23.62 0.00 4.66
CA ASP A 20 -22.89 0.52 5.81
C ASP A 20 -22.33 -0.62 6.69
N GLU A 21 -23.05 -1.74 6.80
CA GLU A 21 -22.56 -2.96 7.43
C GLU A 21 -21.34 -3.54 6.71
N GLY A 22 -21.37 -3.61 5.37
CA GLY A 22 -20.33 -4.26 4.56
C GLY A 22 -19.12 -3.39 4.28
N HIS A 23 -19.34 -2.10 4.00
CA HIS A 23 -18.33 -1.17 3.48
C HIS A 23 -18.09 0.05 4.40
N GLY A 24 -18.82 0.16 5.51
CA GLY A 24 -18.72 1.31 6.42
C GLY A 24 -19.07 2.62 5.71
N HIS A 25 -18.17 3.60 5.83
CA HIS A 25 -18.34 4.90 5.19
C HIS A 25 -17.60 5.05 3.86
N LEU A 26 -16.96 3.99 3.38
CA LEU A 26 -16.12 4.05 2.18
C LEU A 26 -16.95 3.86 0.91
N VAL A 27 -16.77 4.77 -0.05
CA VAL A 27 -17.25 4.65 -1.43
C VAL A 27 -16.04 4.77 -2.36
N THR A 28 -15.93 3.85 -3.33
CA THR A 28 -14.78 3.79 -4.20
C THR A 28 -15.06 4.28 -5.63
N TYR A 29 -14.00 4.57 -6.36
CA TYR A 29 -14.02 4.79 -7.81
C TYR A 29 -12.71 4.32 -8.42
N SER A 30 -12.71 3.94 -9.70
CA SER A 30 -11.47 3.57 -10.42
C SER A 30 -11.01 4.72 -11.32
N PRO A 31 -9.83 5.34 -11.05
CA PRO A 31 -9.22 6.29 -11.98
C PRO A 31 -8.64 5.52 -13.17
N LYS A 32 -9.26 5.66 -14.36
CA LYS A 32 -8.93 4.83 -15.53
C LYS A 32 -8.82 5.60 -16.85
N VAL A 33 -8.18 4.97 -17.81
CA VAL A 33 -8.28 5.32 -19.21
C VAL A 33 -9.06 4.26 -19.98
N PHE A 34 -9.85 4.68 -20.95
CA PHE A 34 -10.58 3.80 -21.85
C PHE A 34 -9.79 3.62 -23.14
N ILE A 35 -9.53 2.37 -23.53
CA ILE A 35 -8.83 1.98 -24.74
C ILE A 35 -9.82 1.26 -25.66
N PRO A 36 -10.40 1.98 -26.66
CA PRO A 36 -11.36 1.40 -27.60
C PRO A 36 -10.63 0.62 -28.71
N LEU A 37 -10.07 -0.54 -28.37
CA LEU A 37 -9.14 -1.30 -29.21
C LEU A 37 -9.69 -1.58 -30.63
N THR A 38 -10.98 -1.91 -30.74
CA THR A 38 -11.71 -1.98 -32.00
C THR A 38 -13.16 -1.55 -31.82
N LYS A 39 -13.67 -0.75 -32.77
CA LYS A 39 -15.09 -0.37 -32.86
C LYS A 39 -15.89 -1.27 -33.80
N LEU A 40 -15.26 -2.26 -34.41
CA LEU A 40 -15.96 -3.29 -35.15
C LEU A 40 -16.51 -4.35 -34.19
N CYS A 41 -17.73 -4.79 -34.42
CA CYS A 41 -18.40 -5.78 -33.58
C CYS A 41 -19.23 -6.73 -34.43
N ARG A 42 -19.30 -8.02 -34.09
CA ARG A 42 -20.19 -8.92 -34.78
C ARG A 42 -21.65 -8.77 -34.37
N ASP A 43 -21.89 -8.25 -33.17
CA ASP A 43 -23.22 -7.93 -32.65
C ASP A 43 -23.81 -6.64 -33.25
N VAL A 44 -25.13 -6.51 -33.16
CA VAL A 44 -25.90 -5.35 -33.68
C VAL A 44 -26.95 -4.90 -32.66
N CYS A 45 -26.53 -4.72 -31.41
CA CYS A 45 -27.40 -4.25 -30.33
C CYS A 45 -28.10 -2.95 -30.71
N HIS A 46 -29.44 -2.91 -30.54
CA HIS A 46 -30.27 -1.83 -31.04
C HIS A 46 -30.05 -0.46 -30.36
N TYR A 47 -29.35 -0.44 -29.22
CA TYR A 47 -29.05 0.76 -28.42
C TYR A 47 -27.57 1.18 -28.46
N CYS A 48 -26.70 0.40 -29.13
CA CYS A 48 -25.27 0.63 -29.11
C CYS A 48 -24.84 1.68 -30.14
N THR A 49 -24.08 2.69 -29.73
CA THR A 49 -23.42 3.66 -30.60
C THR A 49 -21.90 3.45 -30.69
N PHE A 50 -21.33 2.57 -29.87
CA PHE A 50 -19.90 2.28 -29.85
C PHE A 50 -19.45 1.58 -31.13
N ALA A 51 -20.19 0.54 -31.54
CA ALA A 51 -19.85 -0.27 -32.68
C ALA A 51 -20.43 0.30 -33.99
N HIS A 52 -19.64 0.28 -35.05
CA HIS A 52 -20.07 0.65 -36.39
C HIS A 52 -19.50 -0.30 -37.46
N PRO A 53 -20.10 -0.39 -38.64
CA PRO A 53 -19.54 -1.16 -39.74
C PRO A 53 -18.19 -0.57 -40.20
N PRO A 54 -17.34 -1.37 -40.89
CA PRO A 54 -16.07 -0.89 -41.45
C PRO A 54 -16.26 0.33 -42.34
N ARG A 55 -15.40 1.34 -42.17
CA ARG A 55 -15.41 2.58 -42.97
C ARG A 55 -14.15 2.63 -43.81
N ARG A 56 -14.25 3.21 -45.00
CA ARG A 56 -13.11 3.35 -45.93
C ARG A 56 -12.05 4.27 -45.33
N GLY A 57 -10.82 3.77 -45.19
CA GLY A 57 -9.69 4.51 -44.62
C GLY A 57 -9.55 4.43 -43.11
N GLU A 58 -10.47 3.76 -42.40
CA GLU A 58 -10.33 3.46 -41.00
C GLU A 58 -9.67 2.08 -40.79
N ARG A 59 -8.78 1.97 -39.82
CA ARG A 59 -8.19 0.71 -39.39
C ARG A 59 -9.22 -0.09 -38.58
N ALA A 60 -9.13 -1.42 -38.63
CA ALA A 60 -10.00 -2.29 -37.82
C ALA A 60 -9.61 -2.26 -36.34
N TYR A 61 -8.32 -2.08 -36.04
CA TYR A 61 -7.78 -2.09 -34.68
C TYR A 61 -6.85 -0.89 -34.46
N MET A 62 -6.78 -0.39 -33.22
CA MET A 62 -5.71 0.51 -32.79
C MET A 62 -4.37 -0.24 -32.87
N SER A 63 -3.32 0.45 -33.30
CA SER A 63 -1.95 -0.06 -33.21
C SER A 63 -1.48 -0.09 -31.76
N ILE A 64 -0.44 -0.89 -31.47
CA ILE A 64 0.18 -0.89 -30.12
C ILE A 64 0.69 0.51 -29.74
N ASP A 65 1.25 1.28 -30.69
CA ASP A 65 1.72 2.65 -30.44
C ASP A 65 0.57 3.59 -30.06
N GLU A 66 -0.59 3.48 -30.71
CA GLU A 66 -1.79 4.26 -30.35
C GLU A 66 -2.33 3.86 -28.99
N VAL A 67 -2.36 2.56 -28.67
CA VAL A 67 -2.74 2.05 -27.33
C VAL A 67 -1.81 2.58 -26.26
N LEU A 68 -0.50 2.50 -26.48
CA LEU A 68 0.50 3.00 -25.53
C LEU A 68 0.48 4.52 -25.37
N ALA A 69 0.17 5.26 -26.45
CA ALA A 69 0.01 6.73 -26.37
C ALA A 69 -1.12 7.10 -25.39
N VAL A 70 -2.30 6.43 -25.49
CA VAL A 70 -3.42 6.65 -24.57
C VAL A 70 -3.04 6.21 -23.14
N ALA A 71 -2.40 5.07 -23.00
CA ALA A 71 -2.01 4.55 -21.69
C ALA A 71 -1.00 5.46 -20.97
N ARG A 72 0.01 5.98 -21.68
CA ARG A 72 1.00 6.92 -21.11
C ARG A 72 0.35 8.23 -20.64
N VAL A 73 -0.59 8.80 -21.41
CA VAL A 73 -1.35 9.98 -20.98
C VAL A 73 -2.14 9.69 -19.69
N GLY A 74 -2.78 8.53 -19.63
CA GLY A 74 -3.49 8.10 -18.43
C GLY A 74 -2.59 7.92 -17.22
N ALA A 75 -1.46 7.24 -17.38
CA ALA A 75 -0.48 7.05 -16.30
C ALA A 75 0.03 8.40 -15.77
N ALA A 76 0.35 9.35 -16.67
CA ALA A 76 0.78 10.69 -16.30
C ALA A 76 -0.33 11.49 -15.57
N ALA A 77 -1.61 11.21 -15.86
CA ALA A 77 -2.76 11.81 -15.18
C ALA A 77 -3.15 11.09 -13.87
N GLY A 78 -2.37 10.11 -13.41
CA GLY A 78 -2.61 9.40 -12.16
C GLY A 78 -3.61 8.24 -12.25
N CYS A 79 -4.02 7.84 -13.46
CA CYS A 79 -4.82 6.62 -13.63
C CYS A 79 -4.07 5.39 -13.14
N ARG A 80 -4.83 4.37 -12.71
CA ARG A 80 -4.29 3.07 -12.26
C ARG A 80 -4.78 1.92 -13.12
N GLU A 81 -5.84 2.13 -13.89
CA GLU A 81 -6.48 1.13 -14.73
C GLU A 81 -6.42 1.52 -16.20
N ALA A 82 -6.14 0.54 -17.05
CA ALA A 82 -6.37 0.60 -18.49
C ALA A 82 -7.55 -0.32 -18.85
N LEU A 83 -8.72 0.27 -19.09
CA LEU A 83 -9.91 -0.47 -19.47
C LEU A 83 -9.93 -0.70 -20.98
N PHE A 84 -9.77 -1.95 -21.39
CA PHE A 84 -9.92 -2.36 -22.78
C PHE A 84 -11.40 -2.58 -23.10
N THR A 85 -11.98 -1.65 -23.87
CA THR A 85 -13.36 -1.71 -24.36
C THR A 85 -13.32 -1.97 -25.86
N LEU A 86 -14.06 -2.95 -26.33
CA LEU A 86 -14.04 -3.33 -27.74
C LEU A 86 -15.34 -4.00 -28.21
N GLY A 87 -15.50 -4.08 -29.54
CA GLY A 87 -16.55 -4.89 -30.12
C GLY A 87 -16.22 -6.37 -30.10
N ASP A 88 -17.23 -7.20 -29.89
CA ASP A 88 -17.09 -8.66 -29.74
C ASP A 88 -16.75 -9.31 -31.08
N LYS A 89 -15.64 -10.05 -31.15
CA LYS A 89 -15.15 -10.93 -32.22
C LYS A 89 -15.48 -10.47 -33.65
N PRO A 90 -15.05 -9.26 -34.06
CA PRO A 90 -15.36 -8.73 -35.39
C PRO A 90 -14.80 -9.57 -36.53
N GLU A 91 -13.75 -10.36 -36.32
CA GLU A 91 -13.18 -11.29 -37.27
C GLU A 91 -14.18 -12.36 -37.74
N LEU A 92 -15.15 -12.70 -36.92
CA LEU A 92 -16.20 -13.66 -37.31
C LEU A 92 -17.22 -13.05 -38.27
N ARG A 93 -17.23 -11.74 -38.43
CA ARG A 93 -18.17 -11.03 -39.31
C ARG A 93 -17.49 -10.27 -40.45
N TYR A 94 -16.37 -9.60 -40.20
CA TYR A 94 -15.75 -8.68 -41.13
C TYR A 94 -14.42 -9.21 -41.67
N ARG A 95 -14.28 -9.22 -43.01
CA ARG A 95 -13.02 -9.60 -43.67
C ARG A 95 -11.86 -8.67 -43.29
N VAL A 96 -12.12 -7.36 -43.25
CA VAL A 96 -11.09 -6.37 -42.87
C VAL A 96 -10.48 -6.62 -41.51
N ALA A 97 -11.27 -7.12 -40.55
CA ALA A 97 -10.76 -7.50 -39.23
C ALA A 97 -9.81 -8.69 -39.31
N ARG A 98 -10.15 -9.70 -40.13
CA ARG A 98 -9.28 -10.89 -40.35
C ARG A 98 -7.97 -10.50 -41.04
N ASP A 99 -8.08 -9.71 -42.14
CA ASP A 99 -6.92 -9.29 -42.92
C ASP A 99 -5.94 -8.45 -42.06
N GLU A 100 -6.46 -7.60 -41.15
CA GLU A 100 -5.63 -6.80 -40.26
C GLU A 100 -5.05 -7.64 -39.10
N LEU A 101 -5.77 -8.59 -38.51
CA LEU A 101 -5.24 -9.52 -37.52
C LEU A 101 -4.10 -10.38 -38.11
N GLU A 102 -4.24 -10.86 -39.34
CA GLU A 102 -3.17 -11.57 -40.03
C GLU A 102 -1.92 -10.71 -40.19
N ALA A 103 -2.09 -9.44 -40.60
CA ALA A 103 -0.99 -8.47 -40.70
C ALA A 103 -0.33 -8.17 -39.34
N LEU A 104 -1.09 -8.25 -38.25
CA LEU A 104 -0.61 -8.09 -36.88
C LEU A 104 0.00 -9.39 -36.30
N GLY A 105 -0.09 -10.51 -37.02
CA GLY A 105 0.39 -11.82 -36.57
C GLY A 105 -0.46 -12.41 -35.42
N CYS A 106 -1.76 -12.14 -35.43
CA CYS A 106 -2.74 -12.64 -34.48
C CYS A 106 -3.82 -13.46 -35.20
N GLU A 107 -4.31 -14.51 -34.58
CA GLU A 107 -5.40 -15.35 -35.14
C GLU A 107 -6.77 -14.76 -34.79
N THR A 108 -6.90 -14.20 -33.59
CA THR A 108 -8.17 -13.69 -33.06
C THR A 108 -8.02 -12.30 -32.46
N THR A 109 -9.15 -11.60 -32.31
CA THR A 109 -9.20 -10.35 -31.55
C THR A 109 -8.70 -10.52 -30.12
N LEU A 110 -9.00 -11.66 -29.48
CA LEU A 110 -8.57 -11.95 -28.10
C LEU A 110 -7.04 -12.10 -27.98
N ASP A 111 -6.37 -12.64 -29.01
CA ASP A 111 -4.90 -12.68 -29.04
C ASP A 111 -4.31 -11.27 -29.10
N TYR A 112 -4.94 -10.39 -29.88
CA TYR A 112 -4.48 -9.01 -29.98
C TYR A 112 -4.75 -8.20 -28.71
N VAL A 113 -5.89 -8.44 -28.02
CA VAL A 113 -6.18 -7.85 -26.70
C VAL A 113 -5.09 -8.24 -25.68
N ALA A 114 -4.75 -9.54 -25.62
CA ALA A 114 -3.72 -10.03 -24.69
C ALA A 114 -2.36 -9.36 -24.95
N ARG A 115 -1.95 -9.25 -26.22
CA ARG A 115 -0.71 -8.58 -26.61
C ARG A 115 -0.70 -7.08 -26.27
N ALA A 116 -1.82 -6.39 -26.50
CA ALA A 116 -1.95 -4.97 -26.19
C ALA A 116 -1.94 -4.73 -24.66
N ALA A 117 -2.61 -5.59 -23.90
CA ALA A 117 -2.62 -5.56 -22.44
C ALA A 117 -1.23 -5.81 -21.85
N GLU A 118 -0.48 -6.79 -22.38
CA GLU A 118 0.91 -7.06 -21.97
C GLU A 118 1.81 -5.84 -22.21
N ALA A 119 1.68 -5.18 -23.37
CA ALA A 119 2.44 -3.98 -23.68
C ALA A 119 2.12 -2.82 -22.71
N VAL A 120 0.84 -2.58 -22.41
CA VAL A 120 0.41 -1.55 -21.44
C VAL A 120 0.95 -1.83 -20.05
N LEU A 121 0.79 -3.06 -19.56
CA LEU A 121 1.27 -3.46 -18.24
C LEU A 121 2.80 -3.29 -18.13
N GLY A 122 3.54 -3.71 -19.15
CA GLY A 122 5.00 -3.66 -19.15
C GLY A 122 5.58 -2.25 -19.26
N GLU A 123 4.97 -1.37 -20.06
CA GLU A 123 5.53 -0.05 -20.31
C GLU A 123 5.01 1.07 -19.41
N THR A 124 3.77 0.96 -18.92
CA THR A 124 3.14 2.06 -18.18
C THR A 124 2.87 1.72 -16.72
N GLY A 125 2.85 0.44 -16.38
CA GLY A 125 2.44 -0.04 -15.06
C GLY A 125 0.94 0.11 -14.78
N LEU A 126 0.13 0.61 -15.73
CA LEU A 126 -1.32 0.58 -15.60
C LEU A 126 -1.81 -0.87 -15.59
N LEU A 127 -2.78 -1.14 -14.74
CA LEU A 127 -3.36 -2.47 -14.59
C LEU A 127 -4.46 -2.68 -15.64
N PRO A 128 -4.32 -3.65 -16.57
CA PRO A 128 -5.36 -3.92 -17.53
C PRO A 128 -6.62 -4.52 -16.91
N HIS A 129 -7.79 -3.96 -17.25
CA HIS A 129 -9.09 -4.56 -17.08
C HIS A 129 -9.67 -4.84 -18.48
N LEU A 130 -10.01 -6.13 -18.74
CA LEU A 130 -10.39 -6.56 -20.09
C LEU A 130 -11.88 -6.82 -20.20
N ASN A 131 -12.56 -6.11 -21.10
CA ASN A 131 -13.95 -6.35 -21.51
C ASN A 131 -14.02 -6.83 -22.96
N PRO A 132 -13.53 -8.05 -23.25
CA PRO A 132 -13.36 -8.50 -24.63
C PRO A 132 -14.60 -9.16 -25.26
N GLY A 133 -15.72 -9.19 -24.55
CA GLY A 133 -16.93 -9.91 -24.94
C GLY A 133 -16.98 -11.35 -24.40
N VAL A 134 -17.72 -12.23 -25.07
CA VAL A 134 -17.86 -13.62 -24.62
C VAL A 134 -16.55 -14.40 -24.77
N MET A 135 -16.26 -15.25 -23.79
CA MET A 135 -15.00 -16.00 -23.66
C MET A 135 -15.28 -17.47 -23.35
N THR A 136 -14.44 -18.33 -23.85
CA THR A 136 -14.31 -19.70 -23.35
C THR A 136 -13.42 -19.74 -22.12
N ARG A 137 -13.34 -20.88 -21.47
CA ARG A 137 -12.41 -21.12 -20.35
C ARG A 137 -10.95 -20.93 -20.76
N GLU A 138 -10.60 -21.46 -21.96
CA GLU A 138 -9.25 -21.31 -22.53
C GLU A 138 -8.90 -19.86 -22.84
N ASP A 139 -9.89 -19.06 -23.27
CA ASP A 139 -9.71 -17.63 -23.49
C ASP A 139 -9.43 -16.90 -22.18
N ALA A 140 -10.18 -17.18 -21.13
CA ALA A 140 -9.98 -16.59 -19.80
C ALA A 140 -8.61 -16.97 -19.22
N ALA A 141 -8.22 -18.25 -19.32
CA ALA A 141 -6.90 -18.73 -18.87
C ALA A 141 -5.75 -18.03 -19.61
N ARG A 142 -5.89 -17.78 -20.92
CA ARG A 142 -4.87 -17.10 -21.74
C ARG A 142 -4.71 -15.62 -21.39
N MET A 143 -5.80 -14.92 -21.04
CA MET A 143 -5.77 -13.49 -20.71
C MET A 143 -5.46 -13.19 -19.23
N ARG A 144 -5.68 -14.14 -18.33
CA ARG A 144 -5.38 -13.98 -16.90
C ARG A 144 -3.95 -13.48 -16.61
N PRO A 145 -2.90 -13.96 -17.33
CA PRO A 145 -1.52 -13.52 -17.09
C PRO A 145 -1.19 -12.07 -17.45
N VAL A 146 -2.08 -11.36 -18.13
CA VAL A 146 -1.86 -9.99 -18.60
C VAL A 146 -2.94 -9.02 -18.11
N SER A 147 -3.83 -9.46 -17.19
CA SER A 147 -4.91 -8.64 -16.66
C SER A 147 -5.05 -8.77 -15.14
N ALA A 148 -5.39 -7.66 -14.48
CA ALA A 148 -5.72 -7.67 -13.06
C ALA A 148 -7.17 -8.14 -12.82
N SER A 149 -8.05 -7.92 -13.78
CA SER A 149 -9.44 -8.34 -13.75
C SER A 149 -10.04 -8.35 -15.16
N MET A 150 -11.19 -8.98 -15.31
CA MET A 150 -11.94 -8.97 -16.56
C MET A 150 -13.42 -8.66 -16.30
N GLY A 151 -14.16 -8.39 -17.37
CA GLY A 151 -15.59 -8.11 -17.23
C GLY A 151 -16.42 -8.49 -18.44
N LEU A 152 -17.69 -8.79 -18.18
CA LEU A 152 -18.74 -8.95 -19.16
C LEU A 152 -20.08 -8.67 -18.48
N MET A 153 -20.81 -7.64 -18.95
CA MET A 153 -22.17 -7.41 -18.47
C MET A 153 -23.09 -8.56 -18.87
N LEU A 154 -23.77 -9.20 -17.91
CA LEU A 154 -24.85 -10.15 -18.22
C LEU A 154 -25.96 -9.45 -19.01
N GLU A 155 -26.23 -8.20 -18.65
CA GLU A 155 -27.26 -7.29 -19.15
C GLU A 155 -28.68 -7.75 -18.81
N THR A 156 -29.06 -8.96 -19.19
CA THR A 156 -30.37 -9.56 -18.91
C THR A 156 -30.29 -11.08 -18.94
N ILE A 157 -31.21 -11.72 -18.25
CA ILE A 157 -31.41 -13.18 -18.32
C ILE A 157 -32.59 -13.55 -19.25
N SER A 158 -33.26 -12.54 -19.83
CA SER A 158 -34.47 -12.75 -20.65
C SER A 158 -34.14 -13.07 -22.09
N ASP A 159 -34.37 -14.31 -22.51
CA ASP A 159 -34.25 -14.76 -23.92
C ASP A 159 -35.19 -13.98 -24.84
N ARG A 160 -36.32 -13.50 -24.34
CA ARG A 160 -37.29 -12.68 -25.06
C ARG A 160 -36.67 -11.45 -25.70
N LEU A 161 -35.68 -10.86 -25.07
CA LEU A 161 -34.98 -9.67 -25.57
C LEU A 161 -34.04 -9.99 -26.75
N SER A 162 -33.68 -11.24 -26.93
CA SER A 162 -32.91 -11.72 -28.09
C SER A 162 -33.82 -12.18 -29.27
N ALA A 163 -35.13 -12.30 -29.07
CA ALA A 163 -36.09 -12.65 -30.09
C ALA A 163 -36.30 -11.53 -31.12
N ARG A 164 -36.96 -11.84 -32.25
CA ARG A 164 -37.25 -10.85 -33.31
C ARG A 164 -38.03 -9.65 -32.74
N GLY A 165 -37.51 -8.46 -32.96
CA GLY A 165 -38.05 -7.20 -32.44
C GLY A 165 -37.44 -6.77 -31.10
N GLY A 166 -36.72 -7.62 -30.41
CA GLY A 166 -36.00 -7.29 -29.17
C GLY A 166 -34.71 -6.54 -29.42
N PRO A 167 -34.17 -5.86 -28.38
CA PRO A 167 -32.96 -5.02 -28.47
C PRO A 167 -31.69 -5.79 -28.81
N HIS A 168 -31.63 -7.08 -28.53
CA HIS A 168 -30.51 -7.98 -28.80
C HIS A 168 -30.68 -8.82 -30.06
N PHE A 169 -31.79 -8.63 -30.82
CA PHE A 169 -32.00 -9.40 -32.04
C PHE A 169 -30.88 -9.19 -33.06
N GLY A 170 -30.26 -10.30 -33.50
CA GLY A 170 -29.09 -10.30 -34.40
C GLY A 170 -27.74 -10.16 -33.70
N SER A 171 -27.71 -10.21 -32.37
CA SER A 171 -26.50 -10.14 -31.53
C SER A 171 -26.27 -11.51 -30.86
N PRO A 172 -25.50 -12.44 -31.50
CA PRO A 172 -25.34 -13.81 -31.02
C PRO A 172 -24.63 -13.90 -29.65
N ASP A 173 -23.81 -12.88 -29.29
CA ASP A 173 -23.09 -12.87 -28.02
C ASP A 173 -23.86 -12.17 -26.89
N LYS A 174 -25.08 -11.71 -27.18
CA LYS A 174 -26.02 -11.16 -26.20
C LYS A 174 -27.04 -12.19 -25.69
N VAL A 175 -26.95 -13.44 -26.16
CA VAL A 175 -27.79 -14.53 -25.66
C VAL A 175 -27.40 -14.83 -24.22
N PRO A 176 -28.36 -14.80 -23.24
CA PRO A 176 -28.06 -14.93 -21.81
C PRO A 176 -27.23 -16.16 -21.45
N ALA A 177 -27.54 -17.33 -21.99
CA ALA A 177 -26.81 -18.55 -21.73
C ALA A 177 -25.30 -18.43 -22.03
N ARG A 178 -24.92 -17.81 -23.16
CA ARG A 178 -23.51 -17.60 -23.52
C ARG A 178 -22.77 -16.66 -22.56
N ARG A 179 -23.48 -15.64 -22.04
CA ARG A 179 -22.92 -14.72 -21.07
C ARG A 179 -22.73 -15.40 -19.72
N LEU A 180 -23.70 -16.21 -19.28
CA LEU A 180 -23.57 -17.04 -18.07
C LEU A 180 -22.43 -18.07 -18.20
N GLU A 181 -22.26 -18.69 -19.38
CA GLU A 181 -21.12 -19.58 -19.67
C GLU A 181 -19.79 -18.84 -19.52
N THR A 182 -19.69 -17.60 -20.00
CA THR A 182 -18.47 -16.79 -19.85
C THR A 182 -18.21 -16.42 -18.38
N LEU A 183 -19.25 -16.07 -17.62
CA LEU A 183 -19.11 -15.80 -16.18
C LEU A 183 -18.62 -17.05 -15.44
N ALA A 184 -19.18 -18.21 -15.75
CA ALA A 184 -18.75 -19.48 -15.18
C ALA A 184 -17.29 -19.81 -15.53
N ALA A 185 -16.92 -19.65 -16.82
CA ALA A 185 -15.54 -19.86 -17.30
C ALA A 185 -14.52 -19.00 -16.57
N ALA A 186 -14.83 -17.71 -16.33
CA ALA A 186 -13.99 -16.80 -15.53
C ALA A 186 -13.86 -17.28 -14.08
N GLY A 187 -14.95 -17.81 -13.50
CA GLY A 187 -14.94 -18.36 -12.14
C GLY A 187 -14.07 -19.62 -12.03
N GLU A 188 -14.15 -20.52 -13.01
CA GLU A 188 -13.32 -21.72 -13.07
C GLU A 188 -11.83 -21.40 -13.18
N GLU A 189 -11.46 -20.33 -13.88
CA GLU A 189 -10.08 -19.86 -14.04
C GLU A 189 -9.66 -18.86 -12.94
N ARG A 190 -10.52 -18.61 -11.92
CA ARG A 190 -10.25 -17.71 -10.79
C ARG A 190 -9.80 -16.31 -11.24
N VAL A 191 -10.57 -15.72 -12.15
CA VAL A 191 -10.37 -14.36 -12.61
C VAL A 191 -11.32 -13.44 -11.83
N PRO A 192 -10.82 -12.39 -11.13
CA PRO A 192 -11.70 -11.36 -10.55
C PRO A 192 -12.53 -10.73 -11.64
N PHE A 193 -13.86 -10.80 -11.52
CA PHE A 193 -14.75 -10.53 -12.64
C PHE A 193 -15.83 -9.50 -12.33
N THR A 194 -15.98 -8.52 -13.23
CA THR A 194 -17.03 -7.51 -13.19
C THR A 194 -18.17 -7.93 -14.10
N THR A 195 -19.41 -7.90 -13.60
CA THR A 195 -20.61 -8.15 -14.39
C THR A 195 -21.73 -7.16 -14.03
N GLY A 196 -22.93 -7.34 -14.55
CA GLY A 196 -24.05 -6.46 -14.20
C GLY A 196 -25.24 -6.59 -15.12
N ILE A 197 -26.22 -5.75 -14.89
CA ILE A 197 -27.49 -5.71 -15.64
C ILE A 197 -27.69 -4.33 -16.27
N LEU A 198 -28.37 -4.32 -17.44
CA LEU A 198 -28.81 -3.10 -18.13
C LEU A 198 -30.34 -3.00 -18.02
N ILE A 199 -30.82 -1.92 -17.41
CA ILE A 199 -32.25 -1.70 -17.21
C ILE A 199 -32.85 -0.71 -18.22
N GLY A 200 -34.13 -0.88 -18.56
CA GLY A 200 -34.86 0.01 -19.46
C GLY A 200 -34.78 -0.40 -20.93
N ILE A 201 -34.31 -1.60 -21.26
CA ILE A 201 -34.27 -2.13 -22.61
C ILE A 201 -35.47 -3.01 -22.97
N GLY A 202 -36.48 -3.08 -22.08
CA GLY A 202 -37.72 -3.81 -22.26
C GLY A 202 -37.90 -5.03 -21.34
N GLU A 203 -37.02 -5.21 -20.39
CA GLU A 203 -37.11 -6.18 -19.31
C GLU A 203 -38.10 -5.75 -18.22
N SER A 204 -38.66 -6.69 -17.48
CA SER A 204 -39.49 -6.45 -16.31
C SER A 204 -38.67 -6.46 -15.02
N ARG A 205 -39.24 -5.92 -13.92
CA ARG A 205 -38.64 -6.01 -12.57
C ARG A 205 -38.37 -7.48 -12.15
N ALA A 206 -39.24 -8.42 -12.52
CA ALA A 206 -39.07 -9.81 -12.22
C ALA A 206 -37.81 -10.39 -12.95
N GLU A 207 -37.65 -10.08 -14.22
CA GLU A 207 -36.46 -10.49 -15.02
C GLU A 207 -35.17 -9.86 -14.48
N ARG A 208 -35.21 -8.63 -13.90
CA ARG A 208 -34.04 -8.03 -13.20
C ARG A 208 -33.69 -8.84 -11.96
N ILE A 209 -34.68 -9.24 -11.14
CA ILE A 209 -34.46 -10.09 -9.96
C ILE A 209 -33.86 -11.44 -10.39
N GLU A 210 -34.40 -12.08 -11.41
CA GLU A 210 -33.89 -13.35 -11.93
C GLU A 210 -32.42 -13.22 -12.40
N ALA A 211 -32.08 -12.14 -13.11
CA ALA A 211 -30.71 -11.86 -13.53
C ALA A 211 -29.74 -11.68 -12.33
N LEU A 212 -30.16 -10.92 -11.31
CA LEU A 212 -29.35 -10.74 -10.08
C LEU A 212 -29.17 -12.05 -9.30
N LEU A 213 -30.22 -12.90 -9.25
CA LEU A 213 -30.13 -14.22 -8.63
C LEU A 213 -29.16 -15.15 -9.40
N GLY A 214 -29.18 -15.11 -10.75
CA GLY A 214 -28.24 -15.86 -11.58
C GLY A 214 -26.79 -15.40 -11.36
N ILE A 215 -26.55 -14.10 -11.23
CA ILE A 215 -25.22 -13.55 -10.86
C ILE A 215 -24.83 -14.03 -9.45
N ARG A 216 -25.74 -13.98 -8.47
CA ARG A 216 -25.48 -14.42 -7.10
C ARG A 216 -25.11 -15.90 -7.04
N GLU A 217 -25.82 -16.77 -7.76
CA GLU A 217 -25.52 -18.21 -7.82
C GLU A 217 -24.07 -18.48 -8.29
N LEU A 218 -23.63 -17.78 -9.34
CA LEU A 218 -22.25 -17.90 -9.85
C LEU A 218 -21.23 -17.31 -8.87
N ALA A 219 -21.56 -16.18 -8.21
CA ALA A 219 -20.72 -15.57 -7.19
C ALA A 219 -20.53 -16.50 -5.99
N GLU A 220 -21.60 -17.11 -5.48
CA GLU A 220 -21.56 -18.08 -4.37
C GLU A 220 -20.77 -19.34 -4.73
N ARG A 221 -20.90 -19.81 -5.99
CA ARG A 221 -20.25 -21.02 -6.47
C ARG A 221 -18.75 -20.89 -6.66
N TYR A 222 -18.28 -19.75 -7.20
CA TYR A 222 -16.89 -19.58 -7.62
C TYR A 222 -16.13 -18.50 -6.82
N GLY A 223 -16.81 -17.57 -6.17
CA GLY A 223 -16.19 -16.48 -5.41
C GLY A 223 -15.53 -15.40 -6.27
N HIS A 224 -15.73 -15.36 -7.59
CA HIS A 224 -14.99 -14.55 -8.55
C HIS A 224 -15.64 -13.22 -8.90
N VAL A 225 -16.94 -13.05 -8.65
CA VAL A 225 -17.66 -11.82 -8.96
C VAL A 225 -17.26 -10.75 -7.97
N GLN A 226 -16.37 -9.86 -8.41
CA GLN A 226 -15.85 -8.78 -7.58
C GLN A 226 -16.74 -7.52 -7.60
N GLU A 227 -17.57 -7.34 -8.65
CA GLU A 227 -18.36 -6.12 -8.83
C GLU A 227 -19.61 -6.41 -9.67
N VAL A 228 -20.73 -5.84 -9.26
CA VAL A 228 -22.00 -5.88 -10.00
C VAL A 228 -22.45 -4.47 -10.37
N ILE A 229 -22.62 -4.22 -11.67
CA ILE A 229 -23.00 -2.92 -12.22
C ILE A 229 -24.52 -2.91 -12.47
N VAL A 230 -25.21 -1.89 -11.95
CA VAL A 230 -26.58 -1.57 -12.37
C VAL A 230 -26.53 -0.36 -13.30
N GLN A 231 -26.72 -0.58 -14.59
CA GLN A 231 -26.63 0.44 -15.62
C GLN A 231 -28.02 0.75 -16.18
N ASN A 232 -28.36 2.03 -16.33
CA ASN A 232 -29.61 2.44 -16.99
C ASN A 232 -29.39 2.72 -18.48
N PHE A 233 -30.39 2.33 -19.27
CA PHE A 233 -30.46 2.64 -20.70
C PHE A 233 -30.60 4.15 -20.93
N ARG A 234 -29.87 4.64 -21.94
CA ARG A 234 -30.00 6.00 -22.48
C ARG A 234 -30.32 5.91 -23.97
N ALA A 235 -31.37 6.64 -24.40
CA ALA A 235 -31.74 6.73 -25.80
C ALA A 235 -30.74 7.55 -26.60
N LYS A 236 -30.17 6.97 -27.64
CA LYS A 236 -29.07 7.57 -28.39
C LYS A 236 -29.46 7.82 -29.84
N PRO A 237 -29.20 9.03 -30.40
CA PRO A 237 -29.42 9.31 -31.81
C PRO A 237 -28.73 8.29 -32.73
N GLY A 238 -29.35 7.93 -33.84
CA GLY A 238 -28.80 6.99 -34.81
C GLY A 238 -28.93 5.51 -34.45
N THR A 239 -29.46 5.17 -33.29
CA THR A 239 -29.76 3.77 -32.90
C THR A 239 -31.22 3.41 -33.23
N ARG A 240 -31.52 2.10 -33.27
CA ARG A 240 -32.91 1.64 -33.45
C ARG A 240 -33.80 1.98 -32.28
N MET A 241 -33.21 2.22 -31.10
CA MET A 241 -33.91 2.59 -29.86
C MET A 241 -33.83 4.10 -29.55
N ALA A 242 -33.50 4.94 -30.55
CA ALA A 242 -33.41 6.39 -30.36
C ALA A 242 -34.69 7.05 -29.85
N ALA A 243 -35.86 6.46 -30.12
CA ALA A 243 -37.17 6.93 -29.65
C ALA A 243 -37.74 6.10 -28.48
N ALA A 244 -36.99 5.17 -27.92
CA ALA A 244 -37.41 4.37 -26.78
C ALA A 244 -37.41 5.22 -25.48
N SER A 245 -38.39 4.98 -24.61
CA SER A 245 -38.44 5.64 -23.33
C SER A 245 -37.30 5.19 -22.42
N GLU A 246 -36.60 6.14 -21.83
CA GLU A 246 -35.59 5.87 -20.80
C GLU A 246 -36.28 5.47 -19.47
N PRO A 247 -35.67 4.61 -18.65
CA PRO A 247 -36.21 4.27 -17.36
C PRO A 247 -36.16 5.51 -16.43
N PRO A 248 -37.25 5.81 -15.69
CA PRO A 248 -37.20 6.88 -14.69
C PRO A 248 -36.20 6.54 -13.58
N LEU A 249 -35.72 7.57 -12.89
CA LEU A 249 -34.71 7.42 -11.82
C LEU A 249 -35.19 6.45 -10.72
N GLU A 250 -36.45 6.45 -10.39
CA GLU A 250 -37.06 5.55 -9.40
C GLU A 250 -36.88 4.08 -9.75
N GLU A 251 -36.89 3.71 -11.04
CA GLU A 251 -36.60 2.34 -11.50
C GLU A 251 -35.13 1.98 -11.29
N LEU A 252 -34.21 2.92 -11.49
CA LEU A 252 -32.80 2.72 -11.22
C LEU A 252 -32.54 2.55 -9.71
N LEU A 253 -33.08 3.46 -8.88
CA LEU A 253 -32.95 3.40 -7.43
C LEU A 253 -33.54 2.10 -6.87
N TRP A 254 -34.76 1.71 -7.35
CA TRP A 254 -35.36 0.44 -6.98
C TRP A 254 -34.48 -0.76 -7.31
N THR A 255 -33.89 -0.77 -8.52
CA THR A 255 -33.06 -1.88 -8.96
C THR A 255 -31.76 -1.98 -8.16
N ILE A 256 -31.12 -0.84 -7.85
CA ILE A 256 -29.93 -0.78 -7.00
C ILE A 256 -30.23 -1.30 -5.59
N ALA A 257 -31.32 -0.81 -4.98
CA ALA A 257 -31.69 -1.24 -3.63
C ALA A 257 -31.99 -2.75 -3.58
N VAL A 258 -32.74 -3.27 -4.55
CA VAL A 258 -33.02 -4.70 -4.66
C VAL A 258 -31.74 -5.51 -4.92
N ALA A 259 -30.81 -5.01 -5.74
CA ALA A 259 -29.53 -5.66 -5.98
C ALA A 259 -28.72 -5.77 -4.67
N ARG A 260 -28.65 -4.68 -3.87
CA ARG A 260 -27.97 -4.70 -2.55
C ARG A 260 -28.59 -5.73 -1.62
N ILE A 261 -29.91 -5.76 -1.53
CA ILE A 261 -30.63 -6.71 -0.66
C ILE A 261 -30.39 -8.18 -1.09
N LEU A 262 -30.40 -8.44 -2.40
CA LEU A 262 -30.20 -9.80 -2.93
C LEU A 262 -28.75 -10.28 -2.85
N LEU A 263 -27.79 -9.40 -3.11
CA LEU A 263 -26.37 -9.74 -3.16
C LEU A 263 -25.71 -9.67 -1.77
N GLY A 264 -26.33 -8.95 -0.83
CA GLY A 264 -25.88 -8.84 0.56
C GLY A 264 -24.88 -7.70 0.82
N PRO A 265 -24.45 -7.55 2.08
CA PRO A 265 -23.67 -6.39 2.53
C PRO A 265 -22.27 -6.32 1.89
N ARG A 266 -21.62 -7.45 1.63
CA ARG A 266 -20.23 -7.51 1.17
C ARG A 266 -20.05 -7.41 -0.35
N ALA A 267 -21.12 -7.47 -1.13
CA ALA A 267 -21.05 -7.33 -2.58
C ALA A 267 -20.67 -5.90 -2.97
N HIS A 268 -19.75 -5.71 -3.90
CA HIS A 268 -19.51 -4.38 -4.48
C HIS A 268 -20.53 -4.08 -5.55
N LEU A 269 -21.26 -3.00 -5.34
CA LEU A 269 -22.35 -2.59 -6.20
C LEU A 269 -22.09 -1.21 -6.79
N GLN A 270 -21.98 -1.16 -8.11
CA GLN A 270 -21.69 0.04 -8.87
C GLN A 270 -22.90 0.55 -9.65
N ALA A 271 -23.02 1.88 -9.74
CA ALA A 271 -23.85 2.52 -10.74
C ALA A 271 -23.12 3.72 -11.36
N PRO A 272 -23.04 3.83 -12.72
CA PRO A 272 -22.30 4.89 -13.40
C PRO A 272 -22.90 6.28 -13.12
N PRO A 273 -22.12 7.25 -12.58
CA PRO A 273 -22.67 8.57 -12.20
C PRO A 273 -23.03 9.43 -13.41
N ASN A 274 -22.31 9.31 -14.53
CA ASN A 274 -22.54 10.09 -15.74
C ASN A 274 -23.91 9.81 -16.37
N LEU A 275 -24.49 8.62 -16.19
CA LEU A 275 -25.78 8.26 -16.77
C LEU A 275 -26.98 8.79 -15.98
N SER A 276 -26.78 9.35 -14.80
CA SER A 276 -27.81 9.94 -13.94
C SER A 276 -27.72 11.48 -13.84
N TYR A 277 -26.83 12.10 -14.62
CA TYR A 277 -26.59 13.54 -14.67
C TYR A 277 -26.49 14.21 -13.29
N ASP A 278 -27.34 15.18 -12.98
CA ASP A 278 -27.33 15.88 -11.70
C ASP A 278 -27.93 15.07 -10.54
N ASP A 279 -28.68 14.01 -10.83
CA ASP A 279 -29.32 13.14 -9.85
C ASP A 279 -28.40 12.02 -9.31
N PHE A 280 -27.18 11.88 -9.84
CA PHE A 280 -26.28 10.79 -9.43
C PHE A 280 -26.05 10.70 -7.91
N PRO A 281 -26.07 11.78 -7.10
CA PRO A 281 -25.89 11.64 -5.65
C PRO A 281 -26.96 10.76 -4.97
N ARG A 282 -28.15 10.63 -5.57
CA ARG A 282 -29.23 9.76 -5.06
C ARG A 282 -28.93 8.27 -5.18
N LEU A 283 -27.97 7.87 -6.02
CA LEU A 283 -27.55 6.48 -6.16
C LEU A 283 -26.93 5.95 -4.85
N LEU A 284 -26.26 6.81 -4.08
CA LEU A 284 -25.76 6.48 -2.74
C LEU A 284 -26.89 6.14 -1.77
N ASP A 285 -28.04 6.83 -1.92
CA ASP A 285 -29.21 6.61 -1.09
C ASP A 285 -29.87 5.26 -1.38
N ALA A 286 -29.58 4.65 -2.54
CA ALA A 286 -30.03 3.32 -2.92
C ALA A 286 -29.03 2.19 -2.58
N GLY A 287 -27.85 2.51 -2.01
CA GLY A 287 -26.94 1.52 -1.43
C GLY A 287 -25.77 1.09 -2.31
N ILE A 288 -25.31 1.91 -3.28
CA ILE A 288 -24.03 1.66 -3.97
C ILE A 288 -22.87 1.95 -3.02
N ASP A 289 -21.75 1.26 -3.23
CA ASP A 289 -20.45 1.47 -2.58
C ASP A 289 -19.35 1.82 -3.58
N ASP A 290 -19.66 1.88 -4.87
CA ASP A 290 -18.71 2.20 -5.93
C ASP A 290 -19.32 3.05 -7.04
N TRP A 291 -18.58 4.04 -7.50
CA TRP A 291 -18.95 4.89 -8.64
C TRP A 291 -18.49 4.33 -10.00
N GLY A 292 -17.69 3.26 -9.98
CA GLY A 292 -17.09 2.69 -11.17
C GLY A 292 -15.94 3.51 -11.72
N GLY A 293 -15.74 3.41 -13.01
CA GLY A 293 -14.66 4.09 -13.70
C GLY A 293 -14.92 5.55 -13.96
N VAL A 294 -13.96 6.38 -13.59
CA VAL A 294 -13.94 7.81 -13.92
C VAL A 294 -12.64 8.13 -14.64
N SER A 295 -12.72 8.76 -15.81
CA SER A 295 -11.53 9.11 -16.57
C SER A 295 -11.26 10.61 -16.57
N PRO A 296 -10.05 11.04 -16.17
CA PRO A 296 -9.64 12.45 -16.29
C PRO A 296 -9.23 12.84 -17.72
N VAL A 297 -9.00 11.86 -18.61
CA VAL A 297 -8.37 12.10 -19.94
C VAL A 297 -9.14 11.54 -21.12
N THR A 298 -10.01 10.54 -20.91
CA THR A 298 -10.80 9.94 -22.00
C THR A 298 -12.29 10.09 -21.76
N ILE A 299 -13.05 10.22 -22.84
CA ILE A 299 -14.53 10.21 -22.77
C ILE A 299 -15.04 8.80 -22.49
N ASP A 300 -16.30 8.69 -22.08
CA ASP A 300 -17.03 7.42 -22.14
C ASP A 300 -17.31 7.08 -23.61
N HIS A 301 -16.58 6.09 -24.14
CA HIS A 301 -16.74 5.71 -25.54
C HIS A 301 -18.07 4.98 -25.82
N VAL A 302 -18.72 4.45 -24.78
CA VAL A 302 -20.04 3.79 -24.90
C VAL A 302 -21.16 4.82 -24.81
N ASN A 303 -21.00 5.86 -23.98
CA ASN A 303 -21.98 6.93 -23.77
C ASN A 303 -21.30 8.31 -23.95
N PRO A 304 -20.84 8.65 -25.18
CA PRO A 304 -20.04 9.86 -25.39
C PRO A 304 -20.81 11.17 -25.15
N GLU A 305 -22.15 11.12 -25.09
CA GLU A 305 -23.03 12.22 -24.77
C GLU A 305 -23.12 12.52 -23.26
N ALA A 306 -22.65 11.62 -22.42
CA ALA A 306 -22.70 11.72 -20.97
C ALA A 306 -21.28 11.86 -20.37
N PRO A 307 -20.75 13.08 -20.22
CA PRO A 307 -19.42 13.30 -19.69
C PRO A 307 -19.31 12.85 -18.23
N TRP A 308 -18.11 12.42 -17.85
CA TRP A 308 -17.80 12.10 -16.44
C TRP A 308 -17.96 13.33 -15.57
N PRO A 309 -18.52 13.21 -14.36
CA PRO A 309 -18.48 14.29 -13.40
C PRO A 309 -17.03 14.57 -12.98
N GLU A 310 -16.72 15.84 -12.75
CA GLU A 310 -15.45 16.23 -12.16
C GLU A 310 -15.23 15.51 -10.81
N LEU A 311 -14.02 15.06 -10.54
CA LEU A 311 -13.70 14.29 -9.34
C LEU A 311 -14.06 15.03 -8.04
N ASP A 312 -13.86 16.36 -8.01
CA ASP A 312 -14.24 17.18 -6.87
C ASP A 312 -15.76 17.25 -6.66
N ARG A 313 -16.54 17.20 -7.74
CA ARG A 313 -18.00 17.11 -7.67
C ARG A 313 -18.45 15.76 -7.11
N LEU A 314 -17.79 14.68 -7.55
CA LEU A 314 -18.05 13.32 -7.06
C LEU A 314 -17.71 13.22 -5.57
N ARG A 315 -16.56 13.79 -5.16
CA ARG A 315 -16.15 13.85 -3.75
C ARG A 315 -17.16 14.59 -2.89
N ARG A 316 -17.53 15.82 -3.27
CA ARG A 316 -18.53 16.61 -2.52
C ARG A 316 -19.87 15.89 -2.40
N ALA A 317 -20.33 15.20 -3.44
CA ALA A 317 -21.55 14.43 -3.42
C ALA A 317 -21.48 13.27 -2.41
N THR A 318 -20.35 12.57 -2.38
CA THR A 318 -20.08 11.46 -1.44
C THR A 318 -20.01 11.98 0.00
N GLU A 319 -19.21 13.00 0.25
CA GLU A 319 -19.02 13.61 1.58
C GLU A 319 -20.33 14.23 2.13
N SER A 320 -21.20 14.75 1.26
CA SER A 320 -22.50 15.28 1.68
C SER A 320 -23.47 14.25 2.29
N ARG A 321 -23.17 12.95 2.11
CA ARG A 321 -23.87 11.80 2.74
C ARG A 321 -23.12 11.23 3.95
N GLY A 322 -22.08 11.90 4.41
CA GLY A 322 -21.23 11.39 5.50
C GLY A 322 -20.35 10.19 5.08
N LEU A 323 -20.16 10.01 3.78
CA LEU A 323 -19.34 8.95 3.19
C LEU A 323 -18.01 9.52 2.71
N GLU A 324 -17.02 8.67 2.50
CA GLU A 324 -15.68 9.04 2.08
C GLU A 324 -15.33 8.42 0.72
N LEU A 325 -14.80 9.23 -0.20
CA LEU A 325 -14.42 8.80 -1.54
C LEU A 325 -12.95 8.38 -1.58
N ALA A 326 -12.66 7.15 -2.02
CA ALA A 326 -11.30 6.66 -2.22
C ALA A 326 -11.09 6.06 -3.63
N PRO A 327 -9.88 6.21 -4.21
CA PRO A 327 -9.55 5.52 -5.45
C PRO A 327 -9.30 4.03 -5.19
N ARG A 328 -9.75 3.16 -6.11
CA ARG A 328 -9.43 1.73 -6.11
C ARG A 328 -8.64 1.30 -7.35
N LEU A 329 -8.10 0.08 -7.28
CA LEU A 329 -7.54 -0.62 -8.42
C LEU A 329 -8.66 -1.30 -9.25
N PRO A 330 -8.36 -1.80 -10.48
CA PRO A 330 -9.31 -2.62 -11.22
C PRO A 330 -9.63 -3.98 -10.57
N VAL A 331 -8.90 -4.33 -9.52
CA VAL A 331 -9.14 -5.48 -8.65
C VAL A 331 -9.41 -4.98 -7.25
N TYR A 332 -10.45 -5.52 -6.59
CA TYR A 332 -10.77 -5.16 -5.21
C TYR A 332 -9.85 -5.87 -4.21
N PRO A 333 -9.66 -5.30 -3.01
CA PRO A 333 -8.71 -5.82 -2.01
C PRO A 333 -8.86 -7.32 -1.68
N GLU A 334 -10.08 -7.83 -1.65
CA GLU A 334 -10.43 -9.21 -1.31
C GLU A 334 -9.85 -10.23 -2.30
N TRP A 335 -9.57 -9.78 -3.54
CA TRP A 335 -9.01 -10.61 -4.61
C TRP A 335 -7.50 -10.41 -4.82
N ILE A 336 -6.84 -9.56 -4.02
CA ILE A 336 -5.38 -9.37 -4.12
C ILE A 336 -4.66 -10.51 -3.39
N SER A 337 -4.58 -11.64 -4.05
CA SER A 337 -3.85 -12.83 -3.56
C SER A 337 -3.32 -13.67 -4.72
N GLY A 338 -2.37 -14.55 -4.44
CA GLY A 338 -1.83 -15.49 -5.45
C GLY A 338 -2.85 -16.51 -5.98
N GLU A 339 -4.00 -16.64 -5.33
CA GLU A 339 -5.10 -17.44 -5.81
C GLU A 339 -5.78 -16.80 -7.03
N TRP A 340 -5.97 -15.48 -6.98
CA TRP A 340 -6.73 -14.71 -7.95
C TRP A 340 -5.87 -13.99 -8.99
N ILE A 341 -4.74 -13.45 -8.58
CA ILE A 341 -3.85 -12.65 -9.44
C ILE A 341 -2.68 -13.50 -9.93
N ASP A 342 -2.44 -13.47 -11.24
CA ASP A 342 -1.29 -14.14 -11.84
C ASP A 342 0.03 -13.55 -11.31
N PRO A 343 1.07 -14.38 -11.04
CA PRO A 343 2.37 -13.91 -10.57
C PRO A 343 3.03 -12.85 -11.46
N ARG A 344 2.70 -12.75 -12.74
CA ARG A 344 3.20 -11.72 -13.66
C ARG A 344 2.55 -10.37 -13.44
N VAL A 345 1.32 -10.32 -12.96
CA VAL A 345 0.53 -9.10 -12.71
C VAL A 345 0.70 -8.62 -11.26
N MET A 346 0.86 -9.55 -10.31
CA MET A 346 0.96 -9.26 -8.88
C MET A 346 1.96 -8.15 -8.52
N PRO A 347 3.18 -8.08 -9.11
CA PRO A 347 4.11 -6.99 -8.82
C PRO A 347 3.55 -5.61 -9.12
N ALA A 348 2.82 -5.44 -10.22
CA ALA A 348 2.20 -4.17 -10.59
C ALA A 348 1.03 -3.82 -9.65
N VAL A 349 0.22 -4.82 -9.25
CA VAL A 349 -0.86 -4.64 -8.27
C VAL A 349 -0.28 -4.16 -6.93
N LEU A 350 0.74 -4.83 -6.39
CA LEU A 350 1.37 -4.46 -5.12
C LEU A 350 1.99 -3.05 -5.17
N ARG A 351 2.66 -2.69 -6.27
CA ARG A 351 3.26 -1.34 -6.43
C ARG A 351 2.20 -0.24 -6.48
N ALA A 352 1.03 -0.54 -7.01
CA ALA A 352 -0.07 0.41 -7.14
C ALA A 352 -0.97 0.48 -5.89
N SER A 353 -0.85 -0.47 -4.94
CA SER A 353 -1.72 -0.58 -3.77
C SER A 353 -1.16 0.10 -2.51
N ASP A 354 -2.06 0.55 -1.65
CA ASP A 354 -1.80 0.93 -0.26
C ASP A 354 -1.94 -0.28 0.70
N SER A 355 -1.92 -0.04 2.01
CA SER A 355 -2.04 -1.08 3.05
C SER A 355 -3.41 -1.75 3.11
N LEU A 356 -4.43 -1.16 2.53
CA LEU A 356 -5.79 -1.68 2.43
C LEU A 356 -6.06 -2.40 1.11
N GLY A 357 -5.09 -2.43 0.18
CA GLY A 357 -5.28 -2.96 -1.17
C GLY A 357 -6.00 -2.00 -2.12
N LEU A 358 -6.28 -0.77 -1.69
CA LEU A 358 -6.83 0.28 -2.55
C LEU A 358 -5.74 0.95 -3.37
N ALA A 359 -6.10 1.76 -4.36
CA ALA A 359 -5.11 2.51 -5.12
C ALA A 359 -4.38 3.52 -4.24
N ARG A 360 -3.07 3.64 -4.39
CA ARG A 360 -2.27 4.68 -3.72
C ARG A 360 -2.82 6.06 -4.08
N GLU A 361 -3.13 6.87 -3.07
CA GLU A 361 -3.63 8.24 -3.26
C GLU A 361 -2.55 9.20 -3.77
N ASP A 362 -1.29 8.86 -3.57
CA ASP A 362 -0.14 9.69 -3.91
C ASP A 362 0.99 8.89 -4.57
N GLY A 363 1.91 9.61 -5.18
CA GLY A 363 3.14 9.07 -5.76
C GLY A 363 4.36 9.17 -4.84
N TRP A 364 4.16 9.59 -3.58
CA TRP A 364 5.26 9.73 -2.63
C TRP A 364 5.79 8.36 -2.18
N SER A 365 7.09 8.29 -2.00
CA SER A 365 7.76 7.10 -1.47
C SER A 365 8.82 7.50 -0.44
N PRO A 366 8.98 6.72 0.63
CA PRO A 366 10.00 7.01 1.64
C PRO A 366 11.41 6.99 1.03
N GLY A 367 12.19 8.01 1.35
CA GLY A 367 13.58 8.15 0.91
C GLY A 367 13.77 8.87 -0.42
N GLU A 368 12.75 9.03 -1.24
CA GLU A 368 12.83 9.80 -2.50
C GLU A 368 12.74 11.32 -2.22
N ASP A 369 13.57 12.10 -2.92
CA ASP A 369 13.52 13.58 -2.83
C ASP A 369 12.42 14.14 -3.71
N VAL A 370 11.18 13.92 -3.28
CA VAL A 370 9.96 14.39 -3.96
C VAL A 370 9.13 15.26 -3.02
N SER A 371 8.35 16.17 -3.61
CA SER A 371 7.44 17.03 -2.83
C SER A 371 6.41 16.21 -2.09
N ILE A 372 6.07 16.64 -0.86
CA ILE A 372 5.00 16.01 -0.08
C ILE A 372 3.64 16.23 -0.73
N PRO A 373 2.75 15.23 -0.73
CA PRO A 373 1.44 15.32 -1.40
C PRO A 373 0.48 16.33 -0.76
N PHE A 374 0.58 16.53 0.54
CA PHE A 374 -0.27 17.45 1.31
C PHE A 374 0.36 17.84 2.64
N VAL A 375 -0.11 18.94 3.21
CA VAL A 375 0.19 19.35 4.57
C VAL A 375 -1.06 19.06 5.42
N PRO A 376 -0.89 18.52 6.67
CA PRO A 376 -2.02 18.30 7.57
C PRO A 376 -2.86 19.55 7.77
N ARG A 377 -4.19 19.43 7.63
CA ARG A 377 -5.14 20.54 7.80
C ARG A 377 -5.55 20.67 9.26
N ASP A 378 -5.88 21.89 9.67
CA ASP A 378 -6.50 22.10 10.97
C ASP A 378 -7.91 21.47 10.97
N ALA A 379 -8.17 20.61 11.97
CA ALA A 379 -9.42 19.89 12.13
C ALA A 379 -9.79 19.79 13.62
N LEU A 380 -11.07 19.57 13.90
CA LEU A 380 -11.50 19.23 15.26
C LEU A 380 -11.01 17.81 15.60
N PRO A 381 -10.28 17.65 16.71
CA PRO A 381 -9.74 16.35 17.09
C PRO A 381 -10.84 15.32 17.36
N ILE A 382 -10.53 14.04 17.13
CA ILE A 382 -11.39 12.95 17.63
C ILE A 382 -11.22 12.84 19.16
N ASP A 383 -12.23 12.32 19.87
CA ASP A 383 -12.12 12.02 21.29
C ASP A 383 -11.33 10.72 21.49
N THR A 384 -10.22 10.78 22.21
CA THR A 384 -9.30 9.65 22.46
C THR A 384 -8.95 9.48 23.93
N ARG A 385 -9.88 9.83 24.84
CA ARG A 385 -9.64 9.77 26.30
C ARG A 385 -9.56 8.35 26.86
N ALA A 386 -10.03 7.35 26.14
CA ALA A 386 -9.95 5.96 26.52
C ALA A 386 -8.68 5.29 25.95
N GLU A 387 -8.18 4.27 26.64
CA GLU A 387 -7.12 3.42 26.10
C GLU A 387 -7.64 2.65 24.88
N LEU A 388 -6.98 2.83 23.73
CA LEU A 388 -7.39 2.23 22.46
C LEU A 388 -7.10 0.72 22.43
N GLY A 389 -8.09 -0.10 22.08
CA GLY A 389 -7.94 -1.53 21.82
C GLY A 389 -7.36 -1.82 20.42
N GLU A 390 -6.94 -3.07 20.15
CA GLU A 390 -6.35 -3.48 18.86
C GLU A 390 -7.27 -3.18 17.66
N GLU A 391 -8.56 -3.53 17.78
CA GLU A 391 -9.54 -3.31 16.70
C GLU A 391 -9.80 -1.81 16.45
N GLU A 392 -9.79 -1.00 17.51
CA GLU A 392 -9.98 0.44 17.38
C GLU A 392 -8.76 1.12 16.75
N ILE A 393 -7.55 0.72 17.16
CA ILE A 393 -6.31 1.14 16.52
C ILE A 393 -6.31 0.76 15.04
N ALA A 394 -6.68 -0.49 14.72
CA ALA A 394 -6.76 -0.96 13.34
C ALA A 394 -7.80 -0.19 12.52
N ARG A 395 -8.91 0.22 13.13
CA ARG A 395 -9.93 1.08 12.50
C ARG A 395 -9.37 2.48 12.20
N LEU A 396 -8.65 3.10 13.15
CA LEU A 396 -8.07 4.43 12.96
C LEU A 396 -7.05 4.45 11.80
N PHE A 397 -6.32 3.38 11.57
CA PHE A 397 -5.41 3.26 10.41
C PHE A 397 -6.12 3.26 9.05
N ARG A 398 -7.43 3.09 9.02
CA ARG A 398 -8.22 3.19 7.79
C ARG A 398 -8.70 4.61 7.49
N ALA A 399 -8.47 5.56 8.41
CA ALA A 399 -8.91 6.94 8.27
C ALA A 399 -8.29 7.61 7.03
N ARG A 400 -9.14 8.32 6.27
CA ARG A 400 -8.77 9.05 5.05
C ARG A 400 -9.36 10.46 5.11
N GLY A 401 -8.98 11.31 4.18
CA GLY A 401 -9.58 12.64 4.01
C GLY A 401 -9.73 13.42 5.31
N HIS A 402 -10.96 13.83 5.61
CA HIS A 402 -11.27 14.61 6.81
C HIS A 402 -11.12 13.82 8.11
N GLU A 403 -11.44 12.52 8.11
CA GLU A 403 -11.25 11.69 9.30
C GLU A 403 -9.75 11.57 9.65
N ARG A 404 -8.88 11.38 8.64
CA ARG A 404 -7.43 11.42 8.81
C ARG A 404 -6.98 12.74 9.46
N ASP A 405 -7.41 13.88 8.94
CA ASP A 405 -7.04 15.19 9.49
C ASP A 405 -7.44 15.32 10.96
N ARG A 406 -8.61 14.77 11.36
CA ARG A 406 -9.06 14.74 12.76
C ARG A 406 -8.19 13.85 13.66
N VAL A 407 -7.73 12.71 13.15
CA VAL A 407 -6.79 11.82 13.88
C VAL A 407 -5.45 12.52 14.08
N LEU A 408 -4.91 13.17 13.05
CA LEU A 408 -3.66 13.93 13.12
C LEU A 408 -3.77 15.07 14.14
N ALA A 409 -4.88 15.81 14.12
CA ALA A 409 -5.16 16.90 15.06
C ALA A 409 -5.26 16.40 16.51
N ALA A 410 -5.88 15.23 16.75
CA ALA A 410 -5.94 14.63 18.08
C ALA A 410 -4.54 14.29 18.62
N ALA A 411 -3.70 13.70 17.77
CA ALA A 411 -2.34 13.33 18.11
C ALA A 411 -1.48 14.57 18.42
N ASP A 412 -1.58 15.65 17.62
CA ASP A 412 -0.83 16.90 17.92
C ASP A 412 -1.35 17.62 19.17
N SER A 413 -2.65 17.56 19.43
CA SER A 413 -3.23 18.08 20.67
C SER A 413 -2.69 17.33 21.90
N LEU A 414 -2.67 16.01 21.86
CA LEU A 414 -2.11 15.18 22.91
C LEU A 414 -0.60 15.41 23.08
N ARG A 415 0.16 15.50 21.96
CA ARG A 415 1.58 15.87 22.02
C ARG A 415 1.80 17.19 22.74
N ARG A 416 0.99 18.22 22.41
CA ARG A 416 1.10 19.53 23.05
C ARG A 416 0.83 19.47 24.55
N GLU A 417 -0.13 18.65 24.97
CA GLU A 417 -0.46 18.43 26.38
C GLU A 417 0.71 17.77 27.14
N VAL A 418 1.33 16.73 26.56
CA VAL A 418 2.32 15.90 27.26
C VAL A 418 3.77 16.31 27.07
N CYS A 419 4.10 16.96 25.95
CA CYS A 419 5.48 17.35 25.59
C CYS A 419 5.66 18.86 25.43
N GLY A 420 4.60 19.67 25.52
CA GLY A 420 4.68 21.10 25.17
C GLY A 420 5.04 21.33 23.71
N ASP A 421 5.72 22.42 23.42
CA ASP A 421 6.19 22.77 22.07
C ASP A 421 7.67 22.41 21.82
N GLU A 422 8.31 21.72 22.75
CA GLU A 422 9.67 21.22 22.57
C GLU A 422 9.70 20.04 21.56
N VAL A 423 10.72 20.07 20.71
CA VAL A 423 11.08 18.99 19.79
C VAL A 423 12.54 18.66 20.01
N SER A 424 12.79 17.42 20.39
CA SER A 424 14.13 16.96 20.73
C SER A 424 14.87 16.32 19.55
N TYR A 425 16.21 16.31 19.65
CA TYR A 425 17.11 15.59 18.78
C TYR A 425 18.39 15.21 19.51
N VAL A 426 19.11 14.18 19.07
CA VAL A 426 20.38 13.76 19.66
C VAL A 426 21.53 13.88 18.67
N VAL A 427 22.69 14.37 19.13
CA VAL A 427 23.90 14.34 18.31
C VAL A 427 24.54 12.97 18.44
N THR A 428 24.46 12.19 17.36
CA THR A 428 24.90 10.80 17.30
C THR A 428 25.59 10.46 16.00
N ARG A 429 26.44 9.45 16.04
CA ARG A 429 27.03 8.85 14.85
C ARG A 429 26.59 7.40 14.69
N ASN A 430 26.15 7.03 13.48
CA ASN A 430 25.90 5.66 13.11
C ASN A 430 27.21 4.98 12.70
N ILE A 431 27.48 3.83 13.30
CA ILE A 431 28.65 2.99 12.97
C ILE A 431 28.15 1.62 12.56
N GLN A 432 28.09 1.38 11.26
CA GLN A 432 27.79 0.08 10.70
C GLN A 432 29.10 -0.67 10.53
N TYR A 433 29.47 -1.51 11.50
CA TYR A 433 30.77 -2.17 11.56
C TYR A 433 30.94 -3.30 10.53
N THR A 434 29.89 -3.82 9.93
CA THR A 434 29.91 -4.74 8.79
C THR A 434 28.57 -4.78 8.07
N ASN A 435 28.60 -4.98 6.75
CA ASN A 435 27.41 -5.28 5.95
C ASN A 435 27.33 -6.77 5.59
N VAL A 436 28.29 -7.59 6.02
CA VAL A 436 28.22 -9.05 5.85
C VAL A 436 27.21 -9.61 6.85
N CYS A 437 26.19 -10.31 6.34
CA CYS A 437 25.12 -10.87 7.18
C CYS A 437 24.79 -12.30 6.76
N TYR A 438 24.65 -13.17 7.74
CA TYR A 438 24.25 -14.56 7.56
C TYR A 438 22.74 -14.72 7.30
N PHE A 439 21.92 -13.82 7.81
CA PHE A 439 20.46 -13.84 7.70
C PHE A 439 19.99 -13.35 6.33
N ARG A 440 18.79 -13.80 5.93
CA ARG A 440 18.22 -13.54 4.59
C ARG A 440 16.91 -12.75 4.67
N CYS A 441 16.97 -11.54 5.24
CA CYS A 441 15.84 -10.67 5.31
C CYS A 441 15.45 -10.16 3.90
N GLY A 442 14.20 -10.39 3.48
CA GLY A 442 13.71 -9.99 2.16
C GLY A 442 13.74 -8.49 1.92
N PHE A 443 13.60 -7.69 2.96
CA PHE A 443 13.58 -6.23 2.91
C PHE A 443 14.97 -5.58 2.94
N CYS A 444 16.03 -6.30 3.35
CA CYS A 444 17.32 -5.68 3.68
C CYS A 444 18.23 -5.49 2.45
N ALA A 445 18.35 -4.25 1.99
CA ALA A 445 19.28 -3.87 0.94
C ALA A 445 20.75 -3.66 1.43
N PHE A 446 20.93 -3.48 2.73
CA PHE A 446 22.23 -3.26 3.35
C PHE A 446 23.08 -4.54 3.41
N SER A 447 22.44 -5.68 3.67
CA SER A 447 23.09 -6.97 3.84
C SER A 447 23.78 -7.47 2.56
N LYS A 448 25.04 -7.86 2.64
CA LYS A 448 25.83 -8.45 1.55
C LYS A 448 26.18 -9.90 1.86
N GLY A 449 25.54 -10.82 1.12
CA GLY A 449 25.93 -12.23 1.07
C GLY A 449 26.70 -12.56 -0.21
N LYS A 450 27.05 -13.83 -0.40
CA LYS A 450 27.82 -14.29 -1.59
C LYS A 450 27.18 -13.92 -2.95
N LEU A 451 25.85 -13.68 -3.01
CA LEU A 451 25.12 -13.40 -4.24
C LEU A 451 24.73 -11.93 -4.40
N ALA A 452 25.00 -11.07 -3.40
CA ALA A 452 24.58 -9.69 -3.39
C ALA A 452 25.68 -8.70 -3.84
N ALA A 453 26.71 -9.17 -4.55
CA ALA A 453 27.83 -8.36 -5.01
C ALA A 453 27.44 -7.19 -5.95
N ASN A 454 26.22 -7.20 -6.48
CA ASN A 454 25.73 -6.21 -7.43
C ASN A 454 24.91 -5.09 -6.78
N LEU A 455 24.58 -5.19 -5.48
CA LEU A 455 23.88 -4.12 -4.75
C LEU A 455 24.93 -3.18 -4.15
N ARG A 456 24.64 -1.90 -4.10
CA ARG A 456 25.49 -0.76 -3.70
C ARG A 456 26.60 -1.10 -2.68
N GLY A 457 27.84 -1.21 -3.14
CA GLY A 457 29.04 -1.39 -2.35
C GLY A 457 29.51 -2.84 -2.12
N ALA A 458 30.79 -3.00 -1.85
CA ALA A 458 31.43 -4.27 -1.55
C ALA A 458 31.16 -4.73 -0.10
N PRO A 459 31.25 -6.05 0.19
CA PRO A 459 31.31 -6.54 1.57
C PRO A 459 32.49 -5.91 2.31
N TYR A 460 32.25 -5.44 3.55
CA TYR A 460 33.30 -4.83 4.38
C TYR A 460 33.21 -5.27 5.84
N PHE A 461 34.32 -5.07 6.53
CA PHE A 461 34.44 -5.23 7.98
C PHE A 461 35.28 -4.08 8.53
N VAL A 462 34.75 -3.34 9.50
CA VAL A 462 35.42 -2.20 10.14
C VAL A 462 36.25 -2.72 11.33
N PRO A 463 37.57 -2.56 11.35
CA PRO A 463 38.38 -3.00 12.47
C PRO A 463 38.18 -2.11 13.71
N HIS A 464 38.56 -2.62 14.88
CA HIS A 464 38.31 -1.93 16.17
C HIS A 464 38.95 -0.55 16.25
N ASP A 465 40.16 -0.38 15.72
CA ASP A 465 40.86 0.91 15.69
C ASP A 465 40.11 1.97 14.89
N GLU A 466 39.50 1.58 13.76
CA GLU A 466 38.64 2.49 12.99
C GLU A 466 37.31 2.75 13.68
N ILE A 467 36.69 1.75 14.38
CA ILE A 467 35.50 1.98 15.20
C ILE A 467 35.83 3.02 16.28
N VAL A 468 36.94 2.85 16.99
CA VAL A 468 37.38 3.79 18.03
C VAL A 468 37.67 5.18 17.47
N ARG A 469 38.36 5.27 16.33
CA ARG A 469 38.60 6.55 15.65
C ARG A 469 37.29 7.28 15.34
N ARG A 470 36.29 6.56 14.84
CA ARG A 470 34.95 7.15 14.56
C ARG A 470 34.23 7.60 15.83
N CYS A 471 34.39 6.90 16.93
CA CYS A 471 33.82 7.29 18.22
C CYS A 471 34.52 8.54 18.77
N GLN A 472 35.85 8.65 18.66
CA GLN A 472 36.62 9.83 19.05
C GLN A 472 36.21 11.06 18.22
N GLU A 473 36.15 10.91 16.90
CA GLU A 473 35.70 11.97 15.99
C GLU A 473 34.25 12.43 16.30
N ALA A 474 33.32 11.49 16.57
CA ALA A 474 31.97 11.81 16.98
C ALA A 474 31.94 12.61 18.31
N TRP A 475 32.73 12.18 19.28
CA TRP A 475 32.89 12.89 20.56
C TRP A 475 33.43 14.30 20.37
N GLU A 476 34.46 14.49 19.56
CA GLU A 476 35.02 15.81 19.25
C GLU A 476 33.97 16.72 18.57
N ARG A 477 33.09 16.16 17.78
CA ARG A 477 31.96 16.85 17.15
C ARG A 477 30.71 17.00 18.05
N GLY A 478 30.87 16.83 19.35
CA GLY A 478 29.80 17.06 20.33
C GLY A 478 28.80 15.92 20.49
N ALA A 479 29.02 14.77 19.86
CA ALA A 479 28.11 13.63 20.03
C ALA A 479 28.10 13.18 21.50
N THR A 480 26.90 12.89 21.99
CA THR A 480 26.70 12.24 23.28
C THR A 480 26.54 10.74 23.16
N GLU A 481 26.29 10.27 21.94
CA GLU A 481 25.93 8.87 21.60
C GLU A 481 26.66 8.41 20.33
N VAL A 482 26.94 7.12 20.28
CA VAL A 482 27.14 6.39 19.04
C VAL A 482 26.15 5.26 18.95
N CYS A 483 25.55 5.08 17.75
CA CYS A 483 24.64 3.97 17.46
C CYS A 483 25.37 2.91 16.62
N LEU A 484 25.56 1.72 17.17
CA LEU A 484 26.24 0.62 16.46
C LEU A 484 25.23 -0.46 16.06
N GLN A 485 25.21 -0.75 14.79
CA GLN A 485 24.43 -1.84 14.19
C GLN A 485 25.20 -2.43 13.02
N GLY A 486 25.09 -3.74 12.80
CA GLY A 486 25.75 -4.38 11.70
C GLY A 486 25.04 -5.63 11.19
N GLY A 487 25.59 -6.21 10.14
CA GLY A 487 25.20 -7.55 9.73
C GLY A 487 25.64 -8.59 10.75
N ILE A 488 24.95 -9.72 10.83
CA ILE A 488 25.41 -10.86 11.63
C ILE A 488 26.48 -11.60 10.85
N HIS A 489 27.73 -11.23 11.12
CA HIS A 489 28.88 -11.82 10.43
C HIS A 489 29.09 -13.27 10.89
N PRO A 490 29.33 -14.24 9.98
CA PRO A 490 29.47 -15.66 10.34
C PRO A 490 30.57 -15.98 11.36
N ALA A 491 31.59 -15.12 11.47
CA ALA A 491 32.72 -15.34 12.39
C ALA A 491 32.53 -14.60 13.75
N PHE A 492 31.45 -13.84 13.95
CA PHE A 492 31.26 -13.13 15.23
C PHE A 492 30.62 -14.02 16.27
N THR A 493 31.24 -14.03 17.45
CA THR A 493 30.68 -14.57 18.68
C THR A 493 30.31 -13.44 19.62
N GLY A 494 29.70 -13.75 20.77
CA GLY A 494 29.42 -12.76 21.80
C GLY A 494 30.67 -11.99 22.27
N ASP A 495 31.85 -12.59 22.23
CA ASP A 495 33.12 -11.93 22.55
C ASP A 495 33.45 -10.74 21.65
N TYR A 496 33.07 -10.82 20.38
CA TYR A 496 33.26 -9.69 19.46
C TYR A 496 32.54 -8.44 19.95
N TYR A 497 31.27 -8.57 20.30
CA TYR A 497 30.45 -7.44 20.78
C TYR A 497 30.99 -6.88 22.10
N LEU A 498 31.39 -7.75 23.03
CA LEU A 498 32.07 -7.34 24.27
C LEU A 498 33.35 -6.57 24.01
N SER A 499 34.20 -7.06 23.08
CA SER A 499 35.46 -6.40 22.74
C SER A 499 35.27 -5.03 22.13
N VAL A 500 34.25 -4.84 21.28
CA VAL A 500 33.90 -3.55 20.68
C VAL A 500 33.49 -2.55 21.77
N VAL A 501 32.60 -2.94 22.67
CA VAL A 501 32.15 -2.07 23.77
C VAL A 501 33.31 -1.64 24.66
N ARG A 502 34.16 -2.61 25.08
CA ARG A 502 35.35 -2.34 25.92
C ARG A 502 36.31 -1.36 25.24
N ALA A 503 36.61 -1.57 23.96
CA ALA A 503 37.51 -0.68 23.19
C ALA A 503 36.96 0.77 23.09
N ILE A 504 35.67 0.93 22.90
CA ILE A 504 35.04 2.25 22.84
C ILE A 504 35.10 2.93 24.21
N LYS A 505 34.77 2.22 25.29
CA LYS A 505 34.73 2.77 26.63
C LYS A 505 36.11 3.06 27.20
N GLU A 506 37.14 2.32 26.81
CA GLU A 506 38.54 2.64 27.10
C GLU A 506 38.99 3.94 26.44
N ALA A 507 38.62 4.15 25.18
CA ALA A 507 39.04 5.31 24.39
C ALA A 507 38.19 6.57 24.69
N VAL A 508 36.89 6.44 24.92
CA VAL A 508 35.91 7.53 25.14
C VAL A 508 34.94 7.16 26.27
N PRO A 509 35.36 7.20 27.53
CA PRO A 509 34.55 6.73 28.67
C PRO A 509 33.19 7.41 28.81
N GLY A 510 33.07 8.71 28.42
CA GLY A 510 31.85 9.52 28.54
C GLY A 510 30.83 9.27 27.43
N LEU A 511 31.17 8.54 26.37
CA LEU A 511 30.30 8.30 25.24
C LEU A 511 29.25 7.25 25.55
N HIS A 512 27.97 7.54 25.27
CA HIS A 512 26.88 6.56 25.39
C HIS A 512 26.91 5.59 24.22
N VAL A 513 27.03 4.31 24.51
CA VAL A 513 27.04 3.24 23.52
C VAL A 513 25.62 2.65 23.38
N HIS A 514 24.91 3.11 22.36
CA HIS A 514 23.59 2.60 21.97
C HIS A 514 23.79 1.48 20.92
N ALA A 515 23.79 0.24 21.35
CA ALA A 515 24.18 -0.89 20.52
C ALA A 515 23.48 -2.14 20.99
N PHE A 516 23.40 -2.91 20.26
CA PHE A 516 23.22 -4.04 19.38
C PHE A 516 21.74 -4.38 19.31
N SER A 517 21.23 -4.77 18.13
CA SER A 517 19.84 -5.23 17.98
C SER A 517 19.56 -6.49 18.80
N ALA A 518 18.27 -6.74 19.07
CA ALA A 518 17.84 -7.95 19.75
C ALA A 518 18.38 -9.24 19.06
N LEU A 519 18.57 -9.22 17.75
CA LEU A 519 19.14 -10.34 17.02
C LEU A 519 20.64 -10.52 17.30
N GLU A 520 21.43 -9.43 17.36
CA GLU A 520 22.85 -9.46 17.71
C GLU A 520 23.05 -9.96 19.14
N ILE A 521 22.22 -9.50 20.07
CA ILE A 521 22.25 -9.95 21.47
C ILE A 521 21.93 -11.44 21.57
N TRP A 522 20.82 -11.86 20.93
CA TRP A 522 20.41 -13.27 20.91
C TRP A 522 21.53 -14.18 20.35
N GLN A 523 22.09 -13.77 19.23
CA GLN A 523 23.17 -14.52 18.57
C GLN A 523 24.46 -14.53 19.41
N GLY A 524 24.78 -13.40 20.06
CA GLY A 524 25.93 -13.31 20.96
C GLY A 524 25.86 -14.28 22.12
N ALA A 525 24.74 -14.30 22.85
CA ALA A 525 24.51 -15.24 23.95
C ALA A 525 24.55 -16.70 23.46
N ALA A 526 23.89 -16.99 22.34
CA ALA A 526 23.84 -18.35 21.77
C ALA A 526 25.20 -18.87 21.33
N THR A 527 26.07 -18.01 20.77
CA THR A 527 27.41 -18.42 20.32
C THR A 527 28.40 -18.66 21.45
N LEU A 528 28.15 -18.08 22.62
CA LEU A 528 28.91 -18.32 23.85
C LEU A 528 28.30 -19.44 24.70
N GLU A 529 27.11 -19.93 24.34
CA GLU A 529 26.37 -20.93 25.10
C GLU A 529 26.08 -20.48 26.56
N VAL A 530 25.82 -19.15 26.73
CA VAL A 530 25.49 -18.57 28.07
C VAL A 530 24.04 -18.11 28.12
N PRO A 531 23.42 -18.05 29.33
CA PRO A 531 22.12 -17.45 29.50
C PRO A 531 22.07 -16.00 29.02
N LEU A 532 20.93 -15.59 28.46
CA LEU A 532 20.72 -14.23 27.93
C LEU A 532 20.97 -13.15 28.99
N GLU A 533 20.55 -13.41 30.24
CA GLU A 533 20.70 -12.47 31.36
C GLU A 533 22.18 -12.29 31.76
N ASP A 534 22.94 -13.37 31.79
CA ASP A 534 24.37 -13.30 32.08
C ASP A 534 25.11 -12.53 30.99
N TYR A 535 24.78 -12.78 29.72
CA TYR A 535 25.40 -12.09 28.60
C TYR A 535 25.10 -10.59 28.59
N LEU A 536 23.83 -10.19 28.82
CA LEU A 536 23.43 -8.79 28.91
C LEU A 536 24.06 -8.09 30.12
N THR A 537 24.20 -8.80 31.23
CA THR A 537 24.91 -8.31 32.43
C THR A 537 26.39 -8.03 32.10
N GLU A 538 27.06 -8.95 31.42
CA GLU A 538 28.46 -8.77 31.02
C GLU A 538 28.63 -7.62 30.02
N LEU A 539 27.72 -7.46 29.05
CA LEU A 539 27.73 -6.33 28.12
C LEU A 539 27.51 -4.98 28.84
N ARG A 540 26.58 -4.93 29.80
CA ARG A 540 26.37 -3.74 30.63
C ARG A 540 27.64 -3.40 31.43
N ASP A 541 28.26 -4.39 32.08
CA ASP A 541 29.45 -4.21 32.87
C ASP A 541 30.68 -3.85 32.01
N ALA A 542 30.70 -4.26 30.74
CA ALA A 542 31.66 -3.80 29.75
C ALA A 542 31.43 -2.34 29.29
N GLY A 543 30.24 -1.75 29.59
CA GLY A 543 29.89 -0.38 29.32
C GLY A 543 28.85 -0.15 28.24
N LEU A 544 28.16 -1.20 27.78
CA LEU A 544 26.95 -1.04 26.95
C LEU A 544 25.94 -0.17 27.70
N SER A 545 25.35 0.84 27.04
CA SER A 545 24.56 1.83 27.73
C SER A 545 23.06 1.71 27.45
N SER A 546 22.66 1.26 26.27
CA SER A 546 21.26 1.00 25.89
C SER A 546 21.19 0.16 24.61
N LEU A 547 20.01 -0.41 24.33
CA LEU A 547 19.75 -1.22 23.14
C LEU A 547 18.83 -0.50 22.13
N PRO A 548 19.13 -0.49 20.82
CA PRO A 548 18.17 -0.11 19.80
C PRO A 548 17.07 -1.16 19.64
N GLY A 549 15.85 -0.72 19.35
CA GLY A 549 14.69 -1.58 19.11
C GLY A 549 14.71 -2.30 17.76
N THR A 550 15.80 -2.21 17.02
CA THR A 550 15.94 -2.86 15.70
C THR A 550 15.80 -4.39 15.79
N ALA A 551 15.54 -5.01 14.67
CA ALA A 551 15.08 -6.39 14.54
C ALA A 551 13.62 -6.64 14.98
N ALA A 552 12.89 -5.62 15.49
CA ALA A 552 11.44 -5.70 15.69
C ALA A 552 10.71 -5.86 14.35
N GLU A 553 11.08 -5.08 13.37
CA GLU A 553 10.39 -4.91 12.08
C GLU A 553 8.89 -4.72 12.31
N ILE A 554 8.10 -5.79 12.21
CA ILE A 554 6.73 -5.88 12.74
C ILE A 554 6.69 -7.00 13.79
N LEU A 555 6.18 -6.71 14.99
CA LEU A 555 5.98 -7.70 16.06
C LEU A 555 4.72 -8.53 15.79
N ASP A 556 4.73 -9.24 14.67
CA ASP A 556 3.70 -10.15 14.22
C ASP A 556 4.35 -11.29 13.42
N ASP A 557 4.27 -12.52 13.93
CA ASP A 557 5.02 -13.63 13.36
C ASP A 557 4.49 -14.08 11.99
N GLU A 558 3.24 -13.80 11.64
CA GLU A 558 2.71 -14.03 10.30
C GLU A 558 3.46 -13.15 9.27
N VAL A 559 3.68 -11.88 9.58
CA VAL A 559 4.46 -10.97 8.74
C VAL A 559 5.93 -11.34 8.74
N ARG A 560 6.51 -11.68 9.91
CA ARG A 560 7.92 -12.04 10.05
C ARG A 560 8.29 -13.28 9.23
N GLN A 561 7.40 -14.28 9.14
CA GLN A 561 7.59 -15.46 8.30
C GLN A 561 7.76 -15.11 6.80
N VAL A 562 7.17 -14.00 6.35
CA VAL A 562 7.32 -13.54 4.96
C VAL A 562 8.60 -12.73 4.77
N ILE A 563 8.90 -11.79 5.68
CA ILE A 563 9.98 -10.80 5.46
C ILE A 563 11.34 -11.23 6.02
N CYS A 564 11.37 -12.03 7.10
CA CYS A 564 12.61 -12.43 7.81
C CYS A 564 12.42 -13.74 8.61
N PRO A 565 12.11 -14.87 7.94
CA PRO A 565 11.71 -16.11 8.59
C PRO A 565 12.78 -16.71 9.51
N ASP A 566 14.06 -16.40 9.30
CA ASP A 566 15.20 -16.92 10.04
C ASP A 566 15.68 -16.00 11.18
N LYS A 567 15.02 -14.82 11.41
CA LYS A 567 15.34 -13.92 12.54
C LYS A 567 14.64 -14.35 13.84
N VAL A 568 14.93 -13.60 14.91
CA VAL A 568 14.20 -13.75 16.19
C VAL A 568 12.69 -13.63 15.99
N THR A 569 11.92 -14.46 16.68
CA THR A 569 10.45 -14.37 16.72
C THR A 569 10.01 -13.15 17.53
N THR A 570 8.73 -12.81 17.46
CA THR A 570 8.15 -11.76 18.30
C THR A 570 8.41 -12.03 19.79
N ALA A 571 8.21 -13.25 20.24
CA ALA A 571 8.44 -13.64 21.65
C ALA A 571 9.91 -13.49 22.06
N GLN A 572 10.84 -13.89 21.19
CA GLN A 572 12.28 -13.76 21.45
C GLN A 572 12.73 -12.29 21.48
N TRP A 573 12.19 -11.44 20.60
CA TRP A 573 12.47 -10.01 20.63
C TRP A 573 12.01 -9.38 21.94
N LEU A 574 10.78 -9.64 22.36
CA LEU A 574 10.23 -9.18 23.63
C LEU A 574 11.05 -9.68 24.83
N GLN A 575 11.48 -10.95 24.80
CA GLN A 575 12.34 -11.54 25.83
C GLN A 575 13.68 -10.84 25.97
N VAL A 576 14.34 -10.49 24.84
CA VAL A 576 15.63 -9.77 24.90
C VAL A 576 15.46 -8.42 25.58
N HIS A 577 14.42 -7.65 25.25
CA HIS A 577 14.17 -6.35 25.85
C HIS A 577 13.71 -6.46 27.31
N ASP A 578 12.91 -7.46 27.66
CA ASP A 578 12.53 -7.72 29.04
C ASP A 578 13.75 -8.01 29.92
N VAL A 579 14.66 -8.87 29.45
CA VAL A 579 15.90 -9.17 30.17
C VAL A 579 16.82 -7.96 30.23
N ALA A 580 16.95 -7.20 29.13
CA ALA A 580 17.75 -5.97 29.11
C ALA A 580 17.26 -4.96 30.15
N HIS A 581 15.96 -4.75 30.25
CA HIS A 581 15.34 -3.86 31.23
C HIS A 581 15.59 -4.36 32.68
N ARG A 582 15.45 -5.66 32.93
CA ARG A 582 15.74 -6.25 34.26
C ARG A 582 17.18 -6.06 34.73
N VAL A 583 18.13 -6.10 33.79
CA VAL A 583 19.55 -5.83 34.11
C VAL A 583 19.91 -4.33 34.11
N GLY A 584 18.94 -3.43 33.90
CA GLY A 584 19.11 -1.98 33.97
C GLY A 584 19.57 -1.31 32.66
N LEU A 585 19.44 -2.00 31.51
CA LEU A 585 19.68 -1.43 30.19
C LEU A 585 18.37 -0.96 29.57
N ARG A 586 18.21 0.33 29.33
CA ARG A 586 17.05 0.87 28.61
C ARG A 586 17.15 0.59 27.12
N SER A 587 16.02 0.71 26.43
CA SER A 587 15.96 0.51 25.00
C SER A 587 14.89 1.37 24.32
N ASN A 588 14.77 1.27 23.00
CA ASN A 588 13.65 1.87 22.28
C ASN A 588 12.86 0.80 21.49
N VAL A 589 11.77 1.19 20.87
CA VAL A 589 10.97 0.31 20.00
C VAL A 589 10.97 0.87 18.59
N THR A 590 11.28 0.02 17.60
CA THR A 590 11.17 0.39 16.18
C THR A 590 10.05 -0.38 15.51
N MET A 591 9.39 0.23 14.53
CA MET A 591 8.44 -0.44 13.63
C MET A 591 8.80 -0.12 12.19
N MET A 592 9.16 -1.12 11.37
CA MET A 592 9.32 -0.95 9.93
C MET A 592 8.01 -1.33 9.23
N PHE A 593 7.42 -0.38 8.49
CA PHE A 593 6.08 -0.53 7.93
C PHE A 593 5.98 -0.07 6.47
N GLY A 594 4.96 -0.60 5.75
CA GLY A 594 4.66 -0.25 4.36
C GLY A 594 5.16 -1.27 3.34
N HIS A 595 5.44 -2.54 3.74
CA HIS A 595 5.92 -3.59 2.82
C HIS A 595 4.85 -4.61 2.42
N VAL A 596 4.39 -5.53 3.32
CA VAL A 596 3.40 -6.58 3.05
C VAL A 596 2.25 -6.59 4.05
N GLU A 597 2.43 -5.96 5.18
CA GLU A 597 1.51 -5.90 6.31
C GLU A 597 0.39 -4.87 6.09
N GLY A 598 -0.59 -4.90 6.97
CA GLY A 598 -1.72 -3.98 6.97
C GLY A 598 -2.07 -3.45 8.35
N PRO A 599 -3.18 -2.70 8.49
CA PRO A 599 -3.60 -2.02 9.71
C PRO A 599 -3.66 -2.89 10.97
N ARG A 600 -4.09 -4.15 10.86
CA ARG A 600 -4.13 -5.06 12.01
C ARG A 600 -2.74 -5.42 12.53
N ASN A 601 -1.77 -5.62 11.64
CA ASN A 601 -0.40 -5.93 12.05
C ASN A 601 0.25 -4.72 12.73
N TRP A 602 -0.02 -3.50 12.26
CA TRP A 602 0.42 -2.25 12.91
C TRP A 602 -0.20 -2.10 14.30
N ALA A 603 -1.51 -2.35 14.42
CA ALA A 603 -2.20 -2.30 15.71
C ALA A 603 -1.63 -3.30 16.71
N ARG A 604 -1.40 -4.56 16.31
CA ARG A 604 -0.76 -5.58 17.15
C ARG A 604 0.63 -5.16 17.60
N HIS A 605 1.44 -4.58 16.70
CA HIS A 605 2.76 -4.08 17.06
C HIS A 605 2.69 -3.02 18.16
N LEU A 606 1.80 -2.03 18.02
CA LEU A 606 1.63 -0.96 19.01
C LEU A 606 1.12 -1.50 20.35
N VAL A 607 0.14 -2.41 20.35
CA VAL A 607 -0.38 -3.03 21.55
C VAL A 607 0.69 -3.84 22.28
N ARG A 608 1.46 -4.68 21.57
CA ARG A 608 2.55 -5.47 22.15
C ARG A 608 3.65 -4.58 22.74
N SER A 609 4.00 -3.50 22.04
CA SER A 609 4.98 -2.51 22.53
C SER A 609 4.49 -1.83 23.82
N ARG A 610 3.21 -1.45 23.86
CA ARG A 610 2.56 -0.85 25.02
C ARG A 610 2.53 -1.81 26.22
N GLU A 611 2.14 -3.07 26.00
CA GLU A 611 2.09 -4.06 27.06
C GLU A 611 3.47 -4.38 27.63
N GLN A 612 4.50 -4.47 26.77
CA GLN A 612 5.87 -4.63 27.22
C GLN A 612 6.31 -3.43 28.05
N GLN A 613 6.02 -2.19 27.59
CA GLN A 613 6.34 -0.97 28.36
C GLN A 613 5.61 -0.93 29.70
N ARG A 614 4.35 -1.36 29.75
CA ARG A 614 3.58 -1.44 31.00
C ARG A 614 4.22 -2.40 32.00
N SER A 615 4.84 -3.48 31.52
CA SER A 615 5.52 -4.49 32.33
C SER A 615 6.89 -4.04 32.82
N SER A 616 7.73 -3.47 31.94
CA SER A 616 9.14 -3.18 32.24
C SER A 616 9.47 -1.69 32.43
N GLY A 617 8.75 -0.75 31.78
CA GLY A 617 8.90 0.69 31.96
C GLY A 617 10.10 1.36 31.27
N ASP A 618 10.95 0.63 30.58
CA ASP A 618 12.29 1.09 30.16
C ASP A 618 12.45 1.33 28.64
N PHE A 619 11.36 1.35 27.88
CA PHE A 619 11.40 1.92 26.52
C PHE A 619 11.41 3.44 26.58
N THR A 620 12.38 4.08 25.95
CA THR A 620 12.57 5.53 25.95
C THR A 620 11.75 6.24 24.87
N GLU A 621 11.51 5.57 23.73
CA GLU A 621 10.86 6.16 22.56
C GLU A 621 10.30 5.08 21.61
N PHE A 622 9.38 5.48 20.76
CA PHE A 622 8.88 4.72 19.62
C PHE A 622 9.37 5.35 18.31
N VAL A 623 9.94 4.51 17.43
CA VAL A 623 10.59 4.92 16.18
C VAL A 623 9.92 4.26 14.98
N PRO A 624 8.95 4.88 14.32
CA PRO A 624 8.37 4.39 13.10
C PRO A 624 9.32 4.61 11.90
N LEU A 625 9.58 3.54 11.16
CA LEU A 625 10.52 3.49 10.04
C LEU A 625 9.78 3.10 8.76
N PRO A 626 9.33 4.05 7.92
CA PRO A 626 8.74 3.71 6.63
C PRO A 626 9.69 2.89 5.76
N PHE A 627 9.17 1.87 5.10
CA PHE A 627 9.95 0.96 4.25
C PHE A 627 10.47 1.66 2.99
N VAL A 628 11.79 1.81 2.90
CA VAL A 628 12.49 2.30 1.68
C VAL A 628 12.67 1.11 0.74
N HIS A 629 12.01 1.13 -0.40
CA HIS A 629 11.80 -0.06 -1.23
C HIS A 629 12.81 -0.24 -2.36
N MET A 630 13.41 0.84 -2.90
CA MET A 630 14.04 0.91 -4.22
C MET A 630 15.10 -0.18 -4.47
N GLU A 631 15.88 -0.52 -3.47
CA GLU A 631 16.93 -1.56 -3.57
C GLU A 631 16.61 -2.82 -2.72
N ALA A 632 15.39 -2.89 -2.15
CA ALA A 632 15.01 -4.01 -1.30
C ALA A 632 14.76 -5.29 -2.14
N PRO A 633 15.39 -6.42 -1.80
CA PRO A 633 15.28 -7.65 -2.61
C PRO A 633 13.86 -8.14 -2.84
N MET A 634 12.97 -8.00 -1.84
CA MET A 634 11.57 -8.42 -1.97
C MET A 634 10.78 -7.54 -2.94
N TRP A 635 11.05 -6.23 -2.96
CA TRP A 635 10.41 -5.32 -3.91
C TRP A 635 10.92 -5.55 -5.34
N LEU A 636 12.22 -5.74 -5.51
CA LEU A 636 12.83 -6.07 -6.81
C LEU A 636 12.26 -7.38 -7.39
N ARG A 637 11.86 -8.32 -6.53
CA ARG A 637 11.18 -9.55 -6.92
C ARG A 637 9.66 -9.40 -7.06
N GLY A 638 9.10 -8.20 -6.87
CA GLY A 638 7.67 -7.95 -6.96
C GLY A 638 6.83 -8.55 -5.81
N GLN A 639 7.43 -8.70 -4.63
CA GLN A 639 6.82 -9.32 -3.44
C GLN A 639 6.46 -8.32 -2.34
N ALA A 640 6.57 -7.02 -2.60
CA ALA A 640 6.27 -5.96 -1.65
C ALA A 640 5.68 -4.74 -2.33
N ARG A 641 4.97 -3.93 -1.54
CA ARG A 641 4.50 -2.59 -1.92
C ARG A 641 5.68 -1.62 -2.05
N SER A 642 5.45 -0.46 -2.68
CA SER A 642 6.44 0.62 -2.83
C SER A 642 6.55 1.52 -1.58
N GLY A 643 6.61 0.92 -0.39
CA GLY A 643 6.52 1.65 0.86
C GLY A 643 5.08 2.10 1.20
N PRO A 644 4.87 2.74 2.36
CA PRO A 644 3.58 3.34 2.69
C PRO A 644 3.31 4.57 1.82
N THR A 645 2.05 5.00 1.73
CA THR A 645 1.69 6.34 1.25
C THR A 645 2.10 7.40 2.28
N PHE A 646 2.12 8.67 1.87
CA PHE A 646 2.39 9.77 2.80
C PHE A 646 1.31 9.86 3.88
N GLY A 647 0.04 9.65 3.50
CA GLY A 647 -1.08 9.62 4.45
C GLY A 647 -0.95 8.51 5.49
N GLU A 648 -0.58 7.29 5.08
CA GLU A 648 -0.31 6.17 5.99
C GLU A 648 0.87 6.48 6.93
N THR A 649 1.92 7.11 6.39
CA THR A 649 3.08 7.50 7.17
C THR A 649 2.71 8.46 8.31
N LEU A 650 1.94 9.49 8.03
CA LEU A 650 1.46 10.41 9.07
C LEU A 650 0.53 9.73 10.07
N LEU A 651 -0.38 8.86 9.60
CA LEU A 651 -1.26 8.08 10.48
C LEU A 651 -0.49 7.18 11.43
N VAL A 652 0.58 6.53 10.98
CA VAL A 652 1.40 5.67 11.87
C VAL A 652 2.00 6.49 13.01
N HIS A 653 2.54 7.68 12.74
CA HIS A 653 3.07 8.56 13.79
C HIS A 653 1.97 9.05 14.75
N ALA A 654 0.84 9.49 14.19
CA ALA A 654 -0.28 10.01 14.98
C ALA A 654 -0.93 8.93 15.85
N ILE A 655 -1.21 7.76 15.28
CA ILE A 655 -1.84 6.68 16.01
C ILE A 655 -0.87 6.08 17.05
N ALA A 656 0.43 6.04 16.77
CA ALA A 656 1.43 5.69 17.77
C ALA A 656 1.35 6.64 18.99
N ARG A 657 1.25 7.96 18.78
CA ARG A 657 1.03 8.93 19.87
C ARG A 657 -0.19 8.60 20.70
N LEU A 658 -1.32 8.30 20.04
CA LEU A 658 -2.58 8.03 20.72
C LEU A 658 -2.58 6.67 21.43
N ALA A 659 -2.06 5.63 20.78
CA ALA A 659 -2.11 4.26 21.28
C ALA A 659 -1.08 3.95 22.37
N LEU A 660 0.08 4.64 22.36
CA LEU A 660 1.17 4.41 23.30
C LEU A 660 1.10 5.33 24.53
N HIS A 661 0.28 6.39 24.51
CA HIS A 661 0.04 7.21 25.69
C HIS A 661 -0.73 6.42 26.77
N PRO A 662 -0.38 6.59 28.11
CA PRO A 662 0.70 7.43 28.66
C PRO A 662 2.05 6.73 28.77
N TRP A 663 2.22 5.53 28.23
CA TRP A 663 3.32 4.62 28.50
C TRP A 663 4.63 4.98 27.78
N ILE A 664 4.56 5.38 26.50
CA ILE A 664 5.71 5.84 25.72
C ILE A 664 5.43 7.26 25.23
N THR A 665 6.16 8.22 25.80
CA THR A 665 5.93 9.65 25.56
C THR A 665 6.59 10.14 24.28
N ASN A 666 7.73 9.59 23.89
CA ASN A 666 8.51 10.13 22.77
C ASN A 666 8.20 9.36 21.48
N ILE A 667 7.74 10.09 20.48
CA ILE A 667 7.48 9.57 19.13
C ILE A 667 8.46 10.27 18.17
N GLN A 668 9.36 9.49 17.59
CA GLN A 668 10.39 9.97 16.68
C GLN A 668 9.91 9.98 15.23
N VAL A 669 10.45 10.88 14.42
CA VAL A 669 10.35 10.85 12.95
C VAL A 669 11.73 10.65 12.32
N SER A 670 11.79 9.79 11.29
CA SER A 670 13.02 9.54 10.54
C SER A 670 13.19 10.53 9.38
N TRP A 671 14.03 11.54 9.57
CA TRP A 671 14.30 12.56 8.53
C TRP A 671 14.94 11.94 7.26
N VAL A 672 15.74 10.90 7.39
CA VAL A 672 16.36 10.17 6.25
C VAL A 672 15.31 9.60 5.30
N LYS A 673 14.12 9.31 5.81
CA LYS A 673 13.03 8.68 5.05
C LYS A 673 11.98 9.67 4.59
N LEU A 674 11.75 10.76 5.35
CA LEU A 674 10.68 11.73 5.07
C LEU A 674 11.19 13.02 4.42
N GLY A 675 12.48 13.32 4.49
CA GLY A 675 13.01 14.63 4.11
C GLY A 675 12.52 15.76 5.00
N ALA A 676 13.03 16.97 4.81
CA ALA A 676 12.68 18.11 5.65
C ALA A 676 11.18 18.47 5.59
N GLN A 677 10.56 18.44 4.41
CA GLN A 677 9.13 18.75 4.26
C GLN A 677 8.25 17.72 4.97
N GLY A 678 8.57 16.42 4.83
CA GLY A 678 7.84 15.35 5.50
C GLY A 678 7.98 15.40 7.01
N VAL A 679 9.17 15.75 7.53
CA VAL A 679 9.38 15.99 8.97
C VAL A 679 8.51 17.14 9.46
N ALA A 680 8.47 18.28 8.75
CA ALA A 680 7.63 19.42 9.12
C ALA A 680 6.13 19.04 9.19
N ALA A 681 5.66 18.18 8.27
CA ALA A 681 4.30 17.65 8.31
C ALA A 681 4.08 16.69 9.50
N ALA A 682 5.05 15.82 9.81
CA ALA A 682 4.97 14.89 10.93
C ALA A 682 4.96 15.60 12.30
N LEU A 683 5.63 16.76 12.42
CA LEU A 683 5.56 17.62 13.61
C LEU A 683 4.15 18.19 13.89
N ARG A 684 3.26 18.14 12.90
CA ARG A 684 1.82 18.46 13.03
C ARG A 684 0.96 17.19 13.23
N ALA A 685 1.58 16.05 13.37
CA ALA A 685 0.94 14.74 13.50
C ALA A 685 1.33 13.99 14.78
N GLY A 686 1.69 14.72 15.84
CA GLY A 686 1.96 14.14 17.16
C GLY A 686 3.42 13.78 17.45
N VAL A 687 4.35 14.06 16.56
CA VAL A 687 5.80 13.83 16.73
C VAL A 687 6.43 14.89 17.62
N ASN A 688 7.39 14.49 18.46
CA ASN A 688 8.16 15.37 19.34
C ASN A 688 9.68 15.12 19.33
N ASP A 689 10.19 14.27 18.43
CA ASP A 689 11.61 13.95 18.33
C ASP A 689 12.05 13.73 16.86
N LEU A 690 13.18 14.31 16.47
CA LEU A 690 13.77 14.15 15.12
C LEU A 690 14.80 13.01 15.04
N GLY A 691 15.05 12.33 16.16
CA GLY A 691 16.10 11.32 16.23
C GLY A 691 17.51 11.91 16.20
N GLY A 692 18.42 11.20 15.57
CA GLY A 692 19.83 11.54 15.57
C GLY A 692 20.29 12.32 14.34
N THR A 693 21.42 13.04 14.50
CA THR A 693 22.18 13.63 13.37
C THR A 693 22.73 12.58 12.42
N LEU A 694 22.92 11.37 12.90
CA LEU A 694 23.30 10.09 12.27
C LEU A 694 24.74 10.02 11.73
N MET A 695 25.39 11.05 11.31
CA MET A 695 26.78 11.08 10.78
C MET A 695 27.20 9.76 10.11
N ASN A 696 27.18 9.66 8.78
CA ASN A 696 27.43 8.47 7.96
C ASN A 696 26.29 7.41 7.96
N GLU A 697 25.03 7.80 8.00
CA GLU A 697 23.93 6.86 7.79
C GLU A 697 24.07 6.15 6.45
N SER A 698 24.14 4.82 6.46
CA SER A 698 24.37 4.01 5.26
C SER A 698 23.32 2.94 5.02
N ILE A 699 22.48 2.60 5.99
CA ILE A 699 21.46 1.56 5.88
C ILE A 699 20.33 2.02 4.95
N SER A 700 19.73 3.19 5.22
CA SER A 700 18.69 3.74 4.36
C SER A 700 19.22 4.15 2.99
N ARG A 701 20.46 4.70 2.93
CA ARG A 701 21.14 4.98 1.66
C ARG A 701 21.31 3.72 0.82
N SER A 702 21.68 2.59 1.42
CA SER A 702 21.78 1.31 0.71
C SER A 702 20.46 0.83 0.15
N ALA A 703 19.35 1.23 0.76
CA ALA A 703 17.99 0.94 0.30
C ALA A 703 17.49 1.92 -0.78
N GLY A 704 18.22 3.01 -1.04
CA GLY A 704 17.91 3.99 -2.07
C GLY A 704 17.56 5.38 -1.55
N ALA A 705 17.60 5.65 -0.23
CA ALA A 705 17.26 6.96 0.31
C ALA A 705 18.25 8.06 -0.13
N GLU A 706 17.72 9.24 -0.46
CA GLU A 706 18.43 10.36 -1.09
C GLU A 706 18.63 11.58 -0.17
N HIS A 707 17.99 11.62 1.01
CA HIS A 707 18.01 12.78 1.92
C HIS A 707 19.33 12.97 2.69
N GLY A 708 20.42 12.32 2.29
CA GLY A 708 21.74 12.48 2.87
C GLY A 708 22.05 11.48 3.98
N GLN A 709 23.22 11.66 4.60
CA GLN A 709 23.78 10.77 5.61
C GLN A 709 23.99 11.45 6.97
N GLU A 710 23.88 12.75 7.01
CA GLU A 710 23.97 13.60 8.20
C GLU A 710 22.99 14.75 8.09
N PHE A 711 22.32 15.08 9.19
CA PHE A 711 21.55 16.29 9.33
C PHE A 711 22.13 17.10 10.48
N ALA A 712 22.85 18.18 10.15
CA ALA A 712 23.59 18.98 11.12
C ALA A 712 22.66 19.64 12.17
N PRO A 713 23.13 19.85 13.41
CA PRO A 713 22.34 20.48 14.48
C PRO A 713 21.73 21.82 14.08
N GLU A 714 22.46 22.67 13.36
CA GLU A 714 21.97 23.95 12.85
C GLU A 714 20.73 23.80 11.98
N ALA A 715 20.79 22.88 11.03
CA ALA A 715 19.69 22.62 10.09
C ALA A 715 18.50 21.95 10.79
N MET A 716 18.74 21.04 11.75
CA MET A 716 17.68 20.47 12.58
C MET A 716 16.95 21.54 13.39
N GLU A 717 17.68 22.42 14.06
CA GLU A 717 17.08 23.49 14.85
C GLU A 717 16.34 24.52 14.00
N GLU A 718 16.85 24.85 12.80
CA GLU A 718 16.18 25.73 11.86
C GLU A 718 14.84 25.11 11.40
N LEU A 719 14.83 23.82 11.05
CA LEU A 719 13.62 23.08 10.68
C LEU A 719 12.59 23.09 11.80
N ILE A 720 13.00 22.80 13.04
CA ILE A 720 12.14 22.80 14.22
C ILE A 720 11.53 24.19 14.45
N ARG A 721 12.35 25.27 14.39
CA ARG A 721 11.87 26.64 14.53
C ARG A 721 10.93 27.05 13.41
N SER A 722 11.22 26.66 12.16
CA SER A 722 10.34 26.93 11.02
C SER A 722 8.95 26.29 11.15
N ALA A 723 8.87 25.17 11.86
CA ALA A 723 7.61 24.52 12.22
C ALA A 723 6.90 25.15 13.44
N GLY A 724 7.43 26.27 13.99
CA GLY A 724 6.88 26.94 15.16
C GLY A 724 7.12 26.19 16.47
N ARG A 725 8.18 25.37 16.55
CA ARG A 725 8.54 24.54 17.70
C ARG A 725 9.86 25.02 18.33
N ILE A 726 10.15 24.53 19.54
CA ILE A 726 11.34 24.85 20.32
C ILE A 726 12.34 23.70 20.24
N PRO A 727 13.54 23.89 19.67
CA PRO A 727 14.52 22.80 19.57
C PRO A 727 15.16 22.52 20.93
N ARG A 728 15.38 21.23 21.21
CA ARG A 728 16.08 20.75 22.41
C ARG A 728 17.06 19.63 22.04
N GLN A 729 18.36 19.89 22.25
CA GLN A 729 19.37 18.85 22.12
C GLN A 729 19.36 17.98 23.37
N ARG A 730 19.12 16.65 23.20
CA ARG A 730 19.01 15.68 24.28
C ARG A 730 20.15 14.67 24.28
N THR A 731 20.27 13.91 25.37
CA THR A 731 21.02 12.65 25.43
C THR A 731 20.11 11.48 24.97
N THR A 732 20.68 10.28 24.80
CA THR A 732 19.94 9.04 24.45
C THR A 732 18.79 8.76 25.43
N LEU A 733 18.98 9.02 26.71
CA LEU A 733 17.99 8.77 27.76
C LEU A 733 17.08 9.97 28.05
N TYR A 734 16.96 10.90 27.10
CA TYR A 734 16.09 12.08 27.14
C TYR A 734 16.43 13.12 28.23
N GLY A 735 17.64 13.08 28.82
CA GLY A 735 18.18 14.17 29.59
C GLY A 735 18.72 15.31 28.69
N ASP A 736 19.04 16.46 29.29
CA ASP A 736 19.66 17.58 28.54
C ASP A 736 21.10 17.22 28.15
N ALA A 737 21.50 17.58 26.95
CA ALA A 737 22.87 17.42 26.53
C ALA A 737 23.78 18.39 27.34
N PRO A 738 24.95 17.96 27.83
CA PRO A 738 25.89 18.83 28.47
C PRO A 738 26.24 20.06 27.59
N GLU A 739 26.29 21.26 28.16
CA GLU A 739 26.48 22.47 27.37
C GLU A 739 27.75 22.43 26.53
N GLU A 740 28.84 21.89 27.06
CA GLU A 740 30.09 21.69 26.30
C GLU A 740 29.90 20.81 25.06
N ARG A 741 29.07 19.74 25.14
CA ARG A 741 28.75 18.88 23.99
C ARG A 741 27.88 19.61 23.00
N ARG A 742 26.87 20.33 23.48
CA ARG A 742 26.00 21.17 22.67
C ARG A 742 26.80 22.23 21.90
N LEU A 743 27.68 22.95 22.56
CA LEU A 743 28.53 23.96 21.90
C LEU A 743 29.49 23.33 20.87
N ALA A 744 30.07 22.16 21.17
CA ALA A 744 30.97 21.48 20.26
C ALA A 744 30.25 20.91 19.00
N SER A 745 28.93 20.74 19.06
CA SER A 745 28.17 20.19 17.93
C SER A 745 27.86 21.21 16.83
N PHE A 746 27.86 22.51 17.17
CA PHE A 746 27.64 23.58 16.21
C PHE A 746 28.94 24.02 15.54
N GLY A 747 28.90 24.14 14.20
CA GLY A 747 30.09 24.50 13.40
C GLY A 747 31.19 23.42 13.42
N ALA A 748 30.83 22.17 13.70
CA ALA A 748 31.77 21.07 13.74
C ALA A 748 32.45 20.84 12.38
N ALA A 749 33.72 20.44 12.39
CA ALA A 749 34.46 20.15 11.16
C ALA A 749 33.81 19.01 10.36
N PRO A 750 33.94 18.99 9.02
CA PRO A 750 33.48 17.88 8.20
C PRO A 750 34.07 16.53 8.69
N LEU A 751 33.27 15.47 8.55
CA LEU A 751 33.72 14.12 8.89
C LEU A 751 34.89 13.69 7.99
N ALA A 752 35.86 13.02 8.60
CA ALA A 752 36.89 12.31 7.84
C ALA A 752 36.25 11.16 7.03
N GLU A 753 36.83 10.87 5.88
CA GLU A 753 36.39 9.76 5.01
C GLU A 753 36.37 8.45 5.81
N PRO A 754 35.25 7.74 5.88
CA PRO A 754 35.17 6.48 6.60
C PRO A 754 35.95 5.37 5.87
N TRP A 755 36.84 4.72 6.58
CA TRP A 755 37.57 3.60 6.05
C TRP A 755 36.79 2.29 6.24
N ASN A 756 36.25 1.74 5.16
CA ASN A 756 35.52 0.48 5.13
C ASN A 756 36.32 -0.55 4.31
N PRO A 757 37.28 -1.24 4.92
CA PRO A 757 38.16 -2.17 4.17
C PRO A 757 37.33 -3.33 3.57
N PRO A 758 37.46 -3.59 2.26
CA PRO A 758 36.72 -4.65 1.61
C PRO A 758 37.20 -6.03 2.06
N VAL A 759 36.23 -6.90 2.37
CA VAL A 759 36.53 -8.31 2.69
C VAL A 759 36.47 -9.13 1.41
N LYS A 760 37.60 -9.63 0.94
CA LYS A 760 37.69 -10.44 -0.28
C LYS A 760 37.11 -11.86 -0.10
N ASP A 761 37.06 -12.38 1.11
CA ASP A 761 36.52 -13.71 1.40
C ASP A 761 35.81 -13.75 2.77
N ALA A 762 34.48 -13.81 2.75
CA ALA A 762 33.67 -13.98 3.96
C ALA A 762 33.83 -15.39 4.60
N ARG A 763 34.69 -16.23 4.07
CA ARG A 763 34.93 -17.60 4.56
C ARG A 763 36.04 -17.72 5.60
N LEU A 764 36.54 -16.61 6.11
CA LEU A 764 37.59 -16.60 7.11
C LEU A 764 37.10 -17.21 8.41
N VAL A 765 37.57 -18.42 8.66
CA VAL A 765 37.40 -19.25 9.88
C VAL A 765 36.20 -20.19 9.85
N ALA A 766 36.36 -21.39 10.40
CA ALA A 766 35.27 -22.33 10.62
C ALA A 766 34.17 -21.61 11.42
N PRO A 767 32.94 -21.52 10.90
CA PRO A 767 31.91 -20.72 11.54
C PRO A 767 31.64 -21.29 12.93
N PRO A 768 31.51 -20.43 13.98
CA PRO A 768 30.91 -20.85 15.21
C PRO A 768 29.50 -21.39 14.88
N ARG A 769 28.95 -22.19 15.75
CA ARG A 769 27.61 -22.79 15.57
C ARG A 769 26.57 -21.68 15.48
N LEU A 770 26.30 -21.21 14.26
CA LEU A 770 25.31 -20.16 14.02
C LEU A 770 23.91 -20.70 14.34
N VAL A 771 23.20 -19.99 15.18
CA VAL A 771 21.82 -20.29 15.56
C VAL A 771 20.88 -19.46 14.68
N ARG A 772 19.84 -20.10 14.13
CA ARG A 772 18.72 -19.44 13.44
C ARG A 772 17.47 -19.50 14.31
N PRO A 773 17.18 -18.46 15.10
CA PRO A 773 16.10 -18.51 16.11
C PRO A 773 14.72 -18.75 15.49
N GLY A 774 14.46 -18.24 14.26
CA GLY A 774 13.19 -18.40 13.57
C GLY A 774 12.90 -19.83 13.08
N PHE A 775 13.90 -20.72 13.06
CA PHE A 775 13.77 -22.15 12.78
C PHE A 775 13.96 -22.92 14.09
N ALA A 776 13.14 -22.59 15.11
CA ALA A 776 13.12 -23.44 16.32
C ALA A 776 12.75 -24.85 15.91
N THR A 777 13.62 -25.79 16.19
CA THR A 777 13.48 -27.25 16.00
C THR A 777 12.30 -27.79 16.77
#